data_033ed21d18a230be0e6c11f237e958dc
#
_entry.id   033ed21d18a230be0e6c11f237e958dc
#
_cell.length_a   1.000
_cell.length_b   1.000
_cell.length_c   1.000
_cell.angle_alpha   90.00
_cell.angle_beta   90.00
_cell.angle_gamma   90.00
#
_symmetry.space_group_name_H-M   'P 1'
#
loop_
_entity.id
_entity.type
_entity.pdbx_description
1 polymer ?
#
loop_
_entity_poly.entity_id
_entity_poly.type
_entity_poly.pdbx_seq_one_letter_code
_entity_poly.pdbx_strand_id
1 'polypeptide(L)'
;YTLSGGLSTRNLKSYLSFGYLNETGYMIKTGYKRYTVRTNLSYNVRPWFTLGTSSSLVHTHSEAPRSLGNTNANGASFSQDIAPIYPIHRHDPLTGEYLKDKKGDLIYDHETNRPFRKNYNAVELAHLDLSQTERDVLVTRSFAEFKPLEGLKLTLNVNYDLRNVRSKTRYNNKTGDQPQGLLEYTSDRVTTLTANQLANYTKTIGNHELDALLGHESSEYRYSTLEGKKEFLKFLTIDEFAHYAKVRSLTSSTTDYNKESYFGRLNYSYDKRYNASFSFRRDGSSRFARKSRWGNFWSVGAGWNITSESFMRGISWIDELKLRGSYGQTGNDHLNSYFPYQTLYSVGSDNLNEPGLRTSNVGNEDLTWETQISSDLALEFGLFRRLRGSIEFFNKESKDLLFEYPLPSSTGVGSIDRNIGKVRNRGVELDLSVRIISQADFSWNVRANATWLSNKILRLPDLNRKDGIRVSDVRKYQEGHSIYDYYLYEYLGVDPADGKAMYRLDKERFPDEPGLEATGERATYTKNGEKARKHFKGSAIPDVYGGFSTDVTYKNFTLGVNFAYQLGGYVYDGMYQRLISRDLKDGTAMHPDLFRAWRKPGQVTDVPRLDAGPKDYSTMNSDRFLISASALSLKSVSLSYAFPKTICSKLRLSGLSLAVAGENLFLLSKRRGLNPFRSYSGVNSIPGYEVARTLTTTLNVSF
;
A
#
# COMPACT_ATOMS: atom_id res chain seq x y z
N TYR A 1 2.55 -21.98 -14.52
CA TYR A 1 3.22 -23.27 -14.43
C TYR A 1 4.46 -23.14 -13.56
N THR A 2 4.73 -24.16 -12.75
CA THR A 2 5.98 -24.22 -11.99
C THR A 2 6.52 -25.67 -12.07
N LEU A 3 7.80 -25.78 -12.40
CA LEU A 3 8.56 -27.02 -12.37
C LEU A 3 9.70 -26.87 -11.37
N SER A 4 9.85 -27.80 -10.44
CA SER A 4 10.94 -27.76 -9.50
C SER A 4 11.47 -29.14 -9.18
N GLY A 5 12.76 -29.20 -8.82
CA GLY A 5 13.43 -30.41 -8.40
C GLY A 5 14.52 -30.13 -7.40
N GLY A 6 14.82 -31.10 -6.56
CA GLY A 6 15.86 -30.98 -5.56
C GLY A 6 16.65 -32.28 -5.40
N LEU A 7 17.93 -32.13 -5.12
CA LEU A 7 18.83 -33.23 -4.77
C LEU A 7 19.41 -32.98 -3.37
N SER A 8 19.33 -33.97 -2.52
CA SER A 8 19.94 -33.92 -1.18
C SER A 8 20.83 -35.13 -0.99
N THR A 9 22.11 -34.88 -0.81
CA THR A 9 23.13 -35.86 -0.42
C THR A 9 23.73 -35.50 0.93
N ARG A 10 24.67 -36.28 1.44
CA ARG A 10 25.34 -35.98 2.70
C ARG A 10 26.02 -34.58 2.71
N ASN A 11 26.61 -34.19 1.59
CA ASN A 11 27.42 -32.97 1.52
C ASN A 11 26.78 -31.88 0.66
N LEU A 12 25.83 -32.22 -0.22
CA LEU A 12 25.23 -31.30 -1.17
C LEU A 12 23.71 -31.28 -1.02
N LYS A 13 23.16 -30.07 -0.87
CA LYS A 13 21.71 -29.79 -1.02
C LYS A 13 21.55 -28.84 -2.16
N SER A 14 20.77 -29.22 -3.14
CA SER A 14 20.47 -28.36 -4.29
C SER A 14 18.96 -28.35 -4.57
N TYR A 15 18.48 -27.22 -5.04
CA TYR A 15 17.11 -27.01 -5.48
C TYR A 15 17.12 -26.10 -6.70
N LEU A 16 16.35 -26.46 -7.71
CA LEU A 16 16.13 -25.68 -8.91
C LEU A 16 14.61 -25.58 -9.17
N SER A 17 14.15 -24.40 -9.51
CA SER A 17 12.76 -24.16 -9.88
C SER A 17 12.68 -23.24 -11.08
N PHE A 18 11.79 -23.56 -12.01
CA PHE A 18 11.41 -22.73 -13.13
C PHE A 18 9.91 -22.44 -13.03
N GLY A 19 9.54 -21.15 -13.12
CA GLY A 19 8.15 -20.68 -13.09
C GLY A 19 7.80 -19.85 -14.29
N TYR A 20 6.60 -20.05 -14.82
CA TYR A 20 6.00 -19.24 -15.87
C TYR A 20 4.59 -18.81 -15.45
N LEU A 21 4.34 -17.49 -15.53
CA LEU A 21 3.03 -16.91 -15.34
C LEU A 21 2.67 -16.10 -16.58
N ASN A 22 1.45 -16.25 -17.07
CA ASN A 22 0.84 -15.41 -18.10
C ASN A 22 -0.56 -15.04 -17.63
N GLU A 23 -0.81 -13.75 -17.52
CA GLU A 23 -2.06 -13.18 -17.05
C GLU A 23 -2.56 -12.16 -18.07
N THR A 24 -3.84 -12.24 -18.42
CA THR A 24 -4.53 -11.24 -19.23
C THR A 24 -5.49 -10.50 -18.31
N GLY A 25 -5.37 -9.18 -18.25
CA GLY A 25 -6.26 -8.36 -17.43
C GLY A 25 -7.65 -8.21 -18.05
N TYR A 26 -8.62 -7.77 -17.26
CA TYR A 26 -10.00 -7.54 -17.72
C TYR A 26 -10.17 -6.22 -18.51
N MET A 27 -9.15 -5.37 -18.51
CA MET A 27 -9.12 -4.14 -19.33
C MET A 27 -8.44 -4.43 -20.67
N ILE A 28 -8.86 -3.69 -21.72
CA ILE A 28 -8.30 -3.80 -23.08
C ILE A 28 -6.78 -3.58 -23.04
N LYS A 29 -6.02 -4.48 -23.67
CA LYS A 29 -4.56 -4.45 -23.75
C LYS A 29 -3.85 -4.37 -22.40
N THR A 30 -4.35 -5.08 -21.42
CA THR A 30 -3.64 -5.27 -20.16
C THR A 30 -3.16 -6.72 -20.05
N GLY A 31 -1.92 -6.89 -19.62
CA GLY A 31 -1.33 -8.21 -19.50
C GLY A 31 -0.08 -8.21 -18.64
N TYR A 32 0.27 -9.39 -18.13
CA TYR A 32 1.46 -9.59 -17.33
C TYR A 32 2.05 -10.97 -17.60
N LYS A 33 3.33 -11.00 -17.99
CA LYS A 33 4.08 -12.25 -18.15
C LYS A 33 5.27 -12.25 -17.21
N ARG A 34 5.56 -13.39 -16.61
CA ARG A 34 6.70 -13.54 -15.71
C ARG A 34 7.38 -14.89 -15.90
N TYR A 35 8.67 -14.84 -16.07
CA TYR A 35 9.58 -16.00 -16.03
C TYR A 35 10.40 -15.91 -14.76
N THR A 36 10.51 -17.01 -14.03
CA THR A 36 11.27 -17.07 -12.78
C THR A 36 12.16 -18.29 -12.78
N VAL A 37 13.43 -18.10 -12.54
CA VAL A 37 14.38 -19.19 -12.24
C VAL A 37 14.90 -19.01 -10.82
N ARG A 38 14.84 -20.04 -10.01
CA ARG A 38 15.38 -20.03 -8.66
C ARG A 38 16.31 -21.21 -8.46
N THR A 39 17.44 -20.96 -7.82
CA THR A 39 18.37 -22.00 -7.41
C THR A 39 18.81 -21.76 -5.98
N ASN A 40 18.88 -22.84 -5.22
CA ASN A 40 19.48 -22.86 -3.89
C ASN A 40 20.51 -23.98 -3.88
N LEU A 41 21.72 -23.66 -3.46
CA LEU A 41 22.83 -24.58 -3.36
C LEU A 41 23.48 -24.42 -1.99
N SER A 42 23.70 -25.52 -1.29
CA SER A 42 24.48 -25.56 -0.06
C SER A 42 25.40 -26.76 -0.09
N TYR A 43 26.69 -26.54 0.07
CA TYR A 43 27.71 -27.56 0.00
C TYR A 43 28.60 -27.57 1.26
N ASN A 44 28.58 -28.66 1.97
CA ASN A 44 29.46 -28.92 3.12
C ASN A 44 30.83 -29.36 2.60
N VAL A 45 31.75 -28.40 2.44
CA VAL A 45 33.12 -28.63 1.96
C VAL A 45 33.88 -29.50 2.99
N ARG A 46 33.67 -29.21 4.28
CA ARG A 46 34.16 -29.93 5.44
C ARG A 46 33.11 -29.85 6.56
N PRO A 47 33.18 -30.68 7.60
CA PRO A 47 32.23 -30.57 8.72
C PRO A 47 32.21 -29.21 9.40
N TRP A 48 33.30 -28.47 9.32
CA TRP A 48 33.46 -27.13 9.88
C TRP A 48 33.32 -25.99 8.86
N PHE A 49 33.13 -26.29 7.54
CA PHE A 49 33.06 -25.29 6.51
C PHE A 49 31.96 -25.59 5.49
N THR A 50 31.00 -24.65 5.37
CA THR A 50 29.86 -24.73 4.43
C THR A 50 29.84 -23.49 3.55
N LEU A 51 29.63 -23.69 2.25
CA LEU A 51 29.37 -22.65 1.28
C LEU A 51 27.93 -22.80 0.75
N GLY A 52 27.29 -21.67 0.49
CA GLY A 52 25.98 -21.74 -0.13
C GLY A 52 25.63 -20.49 -0.93
N THR A 53 24.69 -20.67 -1.84
CA THR A 53 24.12 -19.57 -2.62
C THR A 53 22.64 -19.81 -2.88
N SER A 54 21.87 -18.73 -2.87
CA SER A 54 20.46 -18.72 -3.24
C SER A 54 20.29 -17.60 -4.27
N SER A 55 19.90 -17.95 -5.49
CA SER A 55 19.73 -16.98 -6.55
C SER A 55 18.34 -17.06 -7.15
N SER A 56 17.77 -15.89 -7.48
CA SER A 56 16.50 -15.76 -8.18
C SER A 56 16.67 -14.79 -9.34
N LEU A 57 16.38 -15.24 -10.56
CA LEU A 57 16.30 -14.44 -11.75
C LEU A 57 14.83 -14.34 -12.15
N VAL A 58 14.35 -13.13 -12.35
CA VAL A 58 12.97 -12.85 -12.73
C VAL A 58 12.97 -11.89 -13.92
N HIS A 59 12.33 -12.31 -15.01
CA HIS A 59 11.99 -11.43 -16.11
C HIS A 59 10.49 -11.21 -16.14
N THR A 60 10.04 -9.95 -16.24
CA THR A 60 8.63 -9.60 -16.37
C THR A 60 8.40 -8.67 -17.53
N HIS A 61 7.28 -8.89 -18.22
CA HIS A 61 6.74 -7.98 -19.22
C HIS A 61 5.30 -7.63 -18.81
N SER A 62 5.00 -6.35 -18.68
CA SER A 62 3.66 -5.87 -18.31
C SER A 62 3.17 -4.84 -19.31
N GLU A 63 1.89 -4.95 -19.65
CA GLU A 63 1.13 -3.95 -20.38
C GLU A 63 0.03 -3.41 -19.50
N ALA A 64 -0.13 -2.11 -19.44
CA ALA A 64 -1.12 -1.44 -18.62
C ALA A 64 -1.80 -0.29 -19.39
N PRO A 65 -3.00 0.15 -18.99
CA PRO A 65 -3.58 1.35 -19.55
C PRO A 65 -2.66 2.55 -19.30
N ARG A 66 -2.49 3.39 -20.30
CA ARG A 66 -1.81 4.66 -20.12
C ARG A 66 -2.50 5.46 -19.01
N SER A 67 -1.69 6.07 -18.15
CA SER A 67 -2.11 7.12 -17.23
C SER A 67 -3.18 6.71 -16.20
N LEU A 68 -2.80 5.86 -15.26
CA LEU A 68 -3.61 5.63 -14.06
C LEU A 68 -3.87 6.91 -13.24
N GLY A 69 -3.04 7.96 -13.39
CA GLY A 69 -3.17 9.25 -12.68
C GLY A 69 -3.95 10.33 -13.43
N ASN A 70 -4.10 10.25 -14.76
CA ASN A 70 -4.86 11.23 -15.54
C ASN A 70 -6.32 10.82 -15.66
N THR A 71 -7.22 11.61 -15.10
CA THR A 71 -8.65 11.32 -15.10
C THR A 71 -9.26 11.24 -16.51
N ASN A 72 -8.74 12.00 -17.48
CA ASN A 72 -9.27 12.02 -18.83
C ASN A 72 -8.91 10.78 -19.67
N ALA A 73 -7.71 10.26 -19.50
CA ALA A 73 -7.23 9.09 -20.21
C ALA A 73 -7.45 7.77 -19.44
N ASN A 74 -7.78 7.83 -18.14
CA ASN A 74 -8.05 6.67 -17.32
C ASN A 74 -9.41 6.05 -17.69
N GLY A 75 -9.42 4.82 -18.22
CA GLY A 75 -10.63 4.14 -18.66
C GLY A 75 -11.67 3.94 -17.56
N ALA A 76 -11.26 3.67 -16.31
CA ALA A 76 -12.18 3.55 -15.18
C ALA A 76 -12.84 4.89 -14.84
N SER A 77 -12.08 5.99 -14.84
CA SER A 77 -12.61 7.33 -14.65
C SER A 77 -13.51 7.75 -15.80
N PHE A 78 -13.09 7.45 -17.03
CA PHE A 78 -13.86 7.77 -18.22
C PHE A 78 -15.22 7.06 -18.23
N SER A 79 -15.27 5.76 -17.94
CA SER A 79 -16.49 4.96 -17.94
C SER A 79 -17.49 5.37 -16.85
N GLN A 80 -17.02 5.93 -15.75
CA GLN A 80 -17.87 6.42 -14.66
C GLN A 80 -18.41 7.82 -14.91
N ASP A 81 -17.70 8.61 -15.71
CA ASP A 81 -18.05 10.02 -15.91
C ASP A 81 -18.79 10.29 -17.20
N ILE A 82 -18.61 9.45 -18.23
CA ILE A 82 -19.26 9.68 -19.52
C ILE A 82 -20.76 9.41 -19.44
N ALA A 83 -21.58 10.33 -19.93
CA ALA A 83 -23.02 10.13 -19.99
C ALA A 83 -23.36 9.02 -21.02
N PRO A 84 -24.38 8.19 -20.74
CA PRO A 84 -24.79 7.07 -21.62
C PRO A 84 -25.22 7.48 -23.04
N ILE A 85 -25.48 8.76 -23.28
CA ILE A 85 -25.83 9.30 -24.59
C ILE A 85 -24.64 9.36 -25.56
N TYR A 86 -23.39 9.27 -25.07
CA TYR A 86 -22.22 9.31 -25.93
C TYR A 86 -21.79 7.89 -26.32
N PRO A 87 -21.83 7.54 -27.62
CA PRO A 87 -21.48 6.22 -28.08
C PRO A 87 -19.95 6.03 -28.15
N ILE A 88 -19.52 4.75 -28.27
CA ILE A 88 -18.11 4.43 -28.55
C ILE A 88 -17.75 4.78 -30.00
N HIS A 89 -18.67 4.50 -30.94
CA HIS A 89 -18.49 4.75 -32.37
C HIS A 89 -19.56 5.70 -32.87
N ARG A 90 -19.23 6.48 -33.87
CA ARG A 90 -20.14 7.46 -34.47
C ARG A 90 -21.28 6.78 -35.22
N HIS A 91 -22.46 7.39 -35.12
CA HIS A 91 -23.67 6.96 -35.85
C HIS A 91 -24.10 8.06 -36.80
N ASP A 92 -24.73 7.66 -37.86
CA ASP A 92 -25.56 8.55 -38.68
C ASP A 92 -26.78 9.00 -37.84
N PRO A 93 -26.99 10.32 -37.65
CA PRO A 93 -28.06 10.80 -36.76
C PRO A 93 -29.47 10.53 -37.32
N LEU A 94 -29.62 10.20 -38.60
CA LEU A 94 -30.93 9.93 -39.25
C LEU A 94 -31.26 8.45 -39.28
N THR A 95 -30.24 7.62 -39.62
CA THR A 95 -30.48 6.16 -39.79
C THR A 95 -30.13 5.36 -38.56
N GLY A 96 -29.30 5.90 -37.66
CA GLY A 96 -28.74 5.18 -36.50
C GLY A 96 -27.64 4.17 -36.85
N GLU A 97 -27.25 4.06 -38.13
CA GLU A 97 -26.20 3.16 -38.57
C GLU A 97 -24.81 3.63 -38.18
N TYR A 98 -23.90 2.67 -37.93
CA TYR A 98 -22.50 3.03 -37.62
C TYR A 98 -21.78 3.62 -38.83
N LEU A 99 -21.12 4.74 -38.66
CA LEU A 99 -20.27 5.35 -39.65
C LEU A 99 -18.95 4.58 -39.79
N LYS A 100 -18.50 4.40 -41.04
CA LYS A 100 -17.28 3.69 -41.39
C LYS A 100 -16.30 4.60 -42.13
N ASP A 101 -15.02 4.37 -41.95
CA ASP A 101 -13.97 5.04 -42.70
C ASP A 101 -13.83 4.44 -44.12
N LYS A 102 -12.88 4.96 -44.92
CA LYS A 102 -12.60 4.49 -46.30
C LYS A 102 -12.10 3.05 -46.38
N LYS A 103 -11.70 2.43 -45.22
CA LYS A 103 -11.24 1.05 -45.12
C LYS A 103 -12.34 0.12 -44.64
N GLY A 104 -13.51 0.67 -44.24
CA GLY A 104 -14.61 -0.06 -43.68
C GLY A 104 -14.55 -0.20 -42.15
N ASP A 105 -13.58 0.39 -41.49
CA ASP A 105 -13.46 0.38 -40.03
C ASP A 105 -14.42 1.37 -39.37
N LEU A 106 -14.95 1.01 -38.18
CA LEU A 106 -15.84 1.87 -37.43
C LEU A 106 -15.12 3.13 -36.95
N ILE A 107 -15.74 4.31 -37.14
CA ILE A 107 -15.17 5.59 -36.72
C ILE A 107 -15.46 5.80 -35.23
N TYR A 108 -14.43 5.99 -34.40
CA TYR A 108 -14.60 6.30 -32.99
C TYR A 108 -15.20 7.68 -32.75
N ASP A 109 -16.03 7.80 -31.71
CA ASP A 109 -16.59 9.07 -31.28
C ASP A 109 -15.66 9.78 -30.29
N HIS A 110 -14.97 10.82 -30.75
CA HIS A 110 -14.19 11.73 -29.91
C HIS A 110 -14.47 13.21 -30.27
N GLU A 111 -15.72 13.49 -30.56
CA GLU A 111 -16.17 14.82 -31.04
C GLU A 111 -15.60 15.97 -30.18
N THR A 112 -14.98 16.93 -30.85
CA THR A 112 -14.37 18.10 -30.22
C THR A 112 -15.42 19.04 -29.59
N ASN A 113 -16.66 18.99 -30.08
CA ASN A 113 -17.78 19.79 -29.58
C ASN A 113 -18.51 19.17 -28.40
N ARG A 114 -18.16 17.92 -28.01
CA ARG A 114 -18.70 17.31 -26.81
C ARG A 114 -18.30 18.13 -25.58
N PRO A 115 -19.26 18.50 -24.69
CA PRO A 115 -18.97 19.38 -23.55
C PRO A 115 -18.03 18.76 -22.53
N PHE A 116 -17.96 17.42 -22.48
CA PHE A 116 -17.16 16.65 -21.52
C PHE A 116 -16.10 15.82 -22.23
N ARG A 117 -14.86 15.87 -21.72
CA ARG A 117 -13.69 15.11 -22.18
C ARG A 117 -13.53 15.16 -23.71
N LYS A 118 -13.51 16.40 -24.23
CA LYS A 118 -13.28 16.67 -25.65
C LYS A 118 -12.04 15.94 -26.15
N ASN A 119 -12.12 15.38 -27.34
CA ASN A 119 -11.03 14.67 -28.01
C ASN A 119 -10.54 13.40 -27.29
N TYR A 120 -11.36 12.80 -26.42
CA TYR A 120 -11.03 11.56 -25.75
C TYR A 120 -12.06 10.45 -26.04
N ASN A 121 -11.57 9.27 -26.39
CA ASN A 121 -12.33 8.02 -26.41
C ASN A 121 -11.51 6.94 -25.69
N ALA A 122 -12.00 6.43 -24.59
CA ALA A 122 -11.23 5.50 -23.74
C ALA A 122 -10.91 4.18 -24.46
N VAL A 123 -11.81 3.71 -25.35
CA VAL A 123 -11.60 2.48 -26.10
C VAL A 123 -10.55 2.70 -27.20
N GLU A 124 -10.67 3.80 -27.95
CA GLU A 124 -9.69 4.15 -28.98
C GLU A 124 -8.29 4.38 -28.37
N LEU A 125 -8.20 5.11 -27.26
CA LEU A 125 -6.94 5.30 -26.53
C LEU A 125 -6.32 3.97 -26.08
N ALA A 126 -7.13 3.03 -25.58
CA ALA A 126 -6.64 1.71 -25.19
C ALA A 126 -6.06 0.91 -26.38
N HIS A 127 -6.55 1.14 -27.60
CA HIS A 127 -6.03 0.51 -28.80
C HIS A 127 -4.83 1.23 -29.40
N LEU A 128 -4.77 2.56 -29.33
CA LEU A 128 -3.76 3.37 -30.00
C LEU A 128 -2.57 3.71 -29.11
N ASP A 129 -2.78 3.88 -27.81
CA ASP A 129 -1.69 4.14 -26.86
C ASP A 129 -0.98 2.85 -26.45
N LEU A 130 0.26 2.99 -26.00
CA LEU A 130 1.06 1.90 -25.48
C LEU A 130 1.62 2.30 -24.11
N SER A 131 1.57 1.41 -23.14
CA SER A 131 2.33 1.53 -21.89
C SER A 131 2.86 0.13 -21.52
N GLN A 132 4.12 -0.07 -21.72
CA GLN A 132 4.82 -1.33 -21.48
C GLN A 132 5.96 -1.13 -20.50
N THR A 133 6.15 -2.12 -19.63
CA THR A 133 7.29 -2.16 -18.71
C THR A 133 7.91 -3.54 -18.73
N GLU A 134 9.19 -3.61 -19.03
CA GLU A 134 10.04 -4.79 -18.89
C GLU A 134 10.89 -4.63 -17.64
N ARG A 135 11.01 -5.71 -16.87
CA ARG A 135 11.84 -5.72 -15.67
C ARG A 135 12.63 -7.00 -15.55
N ASP A 136 13.95 -6.82 -15.39
CA ASP A 136 14.88 -7.90 -15.08
C ASP A 136 15.36 -7.72 -13.64
N VAL A 137 15.19 -8.76 -12.82
CA VAL A 137 15.60 -8.75 -11.41
C VAL A 137 16.49 -9.96 -11.15
N LEU A 138 17.69 -9.73 -10.66
CA LEU A 138 18.59 -10.72 -10.13
C LEU A 138 18.77 -10.46 -8.64
N VAL A 139 18.43 -11.44 -7.80
CA VAL A 139 18.71 -11.45 -6.36
C VAL A 139 19.61 -12.63 -6.08
N THR A 140 20.81 -12.39 -5.57
CA THR A 140 21.75 -13.44 -5.20
C THR A 140 22.21 -13.23 -3.77
N ARG A 141 22.11 -14.28 -2.97
CA ARG A 141 22.57 -14.34 -1.59
C ARG A 141 23.55 -15.49 -1.47
N SER A 142 24.81 -15.18 -1.19
CA SER A 142 25.87 -16.16 -1.00
C SER A 142 26.38 -16.09 0.42
N PHE A 143 26.71 -17.22 0.99
CA PHE A 143 27.26 -17.29 2.32
C PHE A 143 28.43 -18.29 2.43
N ALA A 144 29.33 -17.98 3.34
CA ALA A 144 30.36 -18.86 3.83
C ALA A 144 30.21 -18.99 5.35
N GLU A 145 30.05 -20.21 5.82
CA GLU A 145 29.89 -20.54 7.25
C GLU A 145 31.09 -21.36 7.72
N PHE A 146 31.72 -20.91 8.78
CA PHE A 146 32.89 -21.50 9.40
C PHE A 146 32.63 -21.81 10.88
N LYS A 147 32.83 -23.04 11.31
CA LYS A 147 32.65 -23.54 12.69
C LYS A 147 34.00 -23.92 13.27
N PRO A 148 34.79 -22.98 13.82
CA PRO A 148 36.15 -23.25 14.29
C PRO A 148 36.21 -24.08 15.57
N LEU A 149 35.16 -23.98 16.39
CA LEU A 149 35.03 -24.73 17.64
C LEU A 149 33.55 -24.95 17.97
N GLU A 150 33.27 -25.83 18.90
CA GLU A 150 31.92 -26.15 19.34
C GLU A 150 31.20 -24.88 19.88
N GLY A 151 30.00 -24.66 19.40
CA GLY A 151 29.17 -23.50 19.76
C GLY A 151 29.48 -22.24 18.98
N LEU A 152 30.66 -22.04 18.37
CA LEU A 152 31.02 -20.86 17.61
C LEU A 152 30.80 -21.05 16.11
N LYS A 153 30.04 -20.16 15.52
CA LYS A 153 29.77 -20.09 14.10
C LYS A 153 30.06 -18.66 13.57
N LEU A 154 30.97 -18.59 12.61
CA LEU A 154 31.29 -17.38 11.88
C LEU A 154 30.61 -17.46 10.51
N THR A 155 29.90 -16.40 10.11
CA THR A 155 29.19 -16.36 8.83
C THR A 155 29.54 -15.08 8.10
N LEU A 156 29.96 -15.22 6.84
CA LEU A 156 30.04 -14.11 5.88
C LEU A 156 28.86 -14.26 4.90
N ASN A 157 28.01 -13.26 4.82
CA ASN A 157 26.96 -13.18 3.80
C ASN A 157 27.26 -12.02 2.84
N VAL A 158 27.06 -12.26 1.55
CA VAL A 158 27.11 -11.26 0.50
C VAL A 158 25.83 -11.36 -0.32
N ASN A 159 25.07 -10.28 -0.33
CA ASN A 159 23.82 -10.18 -1.07
C ASN A 159 24.01 -9.15 -2.19
N TYR A 160 23.63 -9.52 -3.40
CA TYR A 160 23.63 -8.62 -4.55
C TYR A 160 22.25 -8.64 -5.20
N ASP A 161 21.63 -7.47 -5.22
CA ASP A 161 20.33 -7.26 -5.84
C ASP A 161 20.52 -6.31 -7.04
N LEU A 162 20.09 -6.74 -8.22
CA LEU A 162 20.08 -5.95 -9.46
C LEU A 162 18.65 -5.90 -9.98
N ARG A 163 18.19 -4.70 -10.29
CA ARG A 163 16.91 -4.47 -10.97
C ARG A 163 17.11 -3.50 -12.12
N ASN A 164 16.85 -3.97 -13.32
CA ASN A 164 16.74 -3.13 -14.51
C ASN A 164 15.27 -3.02 -14.89
N VAL A 165 14.79 -1.80 -15.11
CA VAL A 165 13.41 -1.52 -15.54
C VAL A 165 13.48 -0.66 -16.80
N ARG A 166 12.78 -1.09 -17.84
CA ARG A 166 12.59 -0.32 -19.07
C ARG A 166 11.10 -0.07 -19.24
N SER A 167 10.73 1.19 -19.25
CA SER A 167 9.34 1.60 -19.49
C SER A 167 9.24 2.37 -20.79
N LYS A 168 8.25 2.02 -21.60
CA LYS A 168 7.97 2.65 -22.88
C LYS A 168 6.51 3.08 -22.91
N THR A 169 6.25 4.38 -23.11
CA THR A 169 4.90 4.92 -23.20
C THR A 169 4.75 5.70 -24.49
N ARG A 170 3.83 5.26 -25.35
CA ARG A 170 3.44 5.98 -26.56
C ARG A 170 2.09 6.63 -26.38
N TYR A 171 2.02 7.89 -26.75
CA TYR A 171 0.81 8.68 -26.91
C TYR A 171 0.52 8.84 -28.39
N ASN A 172 -0.66 8.44 -28.82
CA ASN A 172 -1.06 8.56 -30.19
C ASN A 172 -1.34 10.04 -30.58
N ASN A 173 -1.41 10.31 -31.89
CA ASN A 173 -1.70 11.66 -32.42
C ASN A 173 -3.12 11.82 -32.98
N LYS A 174 -4.01 10.85 -32.79
CA LYS A 174 -5.38 10.90 -33.32
C LYS A 174 -6.39 11.39 -32.29
N THR A 175 -6.23 10.97 -31.05
CA THR A 175 -7.14 11.26 -29.94
C THR A 175 -6.36 11.48 -28.65
N GLY A 176 -6.92 12.25 -27.72
CA GLY A 176 -6.29 12.53 -26.44
C GLY A 176 -5.62 13.91 -26.37
N ASP A 177 -4.59 13.99 -25.53
CA ASP A 177 -3.90 15.24 -25.15
C ASP A 177 -2.56 15.49 -25.85
N GLN A 178 -2.13 14.58 -26.74
CA GLN A 178 -0.86 14.67 -27.46
C GLN A 178 -1.08 14.67 -28.99
N PRO A 179 -1.62 15.76 -29.58
CA PRO A 179 -2.01 15.78 -31.00
C PRO A 179 -0.82 15.60 -31.96
N GLN A 180 0.41 15.75 -31.47
CA GLN A 180 1.62 15.53 -32.25
C GLN A 180 2.18 14.11 -32.06
N GLY A 181 1.60 13.34 -31.11
CA GLY A 181 2.15 12.08 -30.66
C GLY A 181 3.43 12.27 -29.83
N LEU A 182 3.62 11.44 -28.82
CA LEU A 182 4.75 11.48 -27.92
C LEU A 182 5.22 10.06 -27.62
N LEU A 183 6.52 9.84 -27.59
CA LEU A 183 7.15 8.64 -27.06
C LEU A 183 8.00 9.00 -25.85
N GLU A 184 7.74 8.35 -24.74
CA GLU A 184 8.54 8.40 -23.51
C GLU A 184 9.25 7.06 -23.33
N TYR A 185 10.52 7.11 -23.01
CA TYR A 185 11.34 5.94 -22.73
C TYR A 185 12.15 6.19 -21.46
N THR A 186 11.99 5.32 -20.47
CA THR A 186 12.74 5.38 -19.21
C THR A 186 13.52 4.09 -19.02
N SER A 187 14.78 4.21 -18.65
CA SER A 187 15.65 3.08 -18.28
C SER A 187 16.22 3.31 -16.90
N ASP A 188 15.77 2.52 -15.95
CA ASP A 188 16.18 2.56 -14.54
C ASP A 188 17.04 1.35 -14.22
N ARG A 189 18.13 1.60 -13.49
CA ARG A 189 18.97 0.56 -12.93
C ARG A 189 19.17 0.80 -11.45
N VAL A 190 18.80 -0.21 -10.64
CA VAL A 190 19.03 -0.23 -9.20
C VAL A 190 19.96 -1.38 -8.87
N THR A 191 21.01 -1.09 -8.11
CA THR A 191 21.89 -2.10 -7.53
C THR A 191 21.97 -1.92 -6.03
N THR A 192 21.93 -3.01 -5.29
CA THR A 192 22.20 -3.03 -3.85
C THR A 192 23.20 -4.14 -3.55
N LEU A 193 24.31 -3.78 -2.95
CA LEU A 193 25.31 -4.72 -2.44
C LEU A 193 25.28 -4.64 -0.92
N THR A 194 25.01 -5.77 -0.25
CA THR A 194 25.05 -5.85 1.21
C THR A 194 25.99 -6.98 1.62
N ALA A 195 26.95 -6.67 2.46
CA ALA A 195 27.84 -7.64 3.08
C ALA A 195 27.70 -7.59 4.60
N ASN A 196 27.55 -8.74 5.24
CA ASN A 196 27.56 -8.81 6.69
C ASN A 196 28.46 -9.95 7.20
N GLN A 197 29.12 -9.70 8.31
CA GLN A 197 29.97 -10.62 9.05
C GLN A 197 29.32 -10.86 10.41
N LEU A 198 29.08 -12.11 10.72
CA LEU A 198 28.38 -12.53 11.93
C LEU A 198 29.23 -13.50 12.72
N ALA A 199 29.32 -13.31 14.03
CA ALA A 199 29.85 -14.26 14.98
C ALA A 199 28.74 -14.66 15.94
N ASN A 200 28.30 -15.91 15.86
CA ASN A 200 27.28 -16.47 16.74
C ASN A 200 27.91 -17.52 17.65
N TYR A 201 27.67 -17.41 18.96
CA TYR A 201 28.14 -18.36 19.97
C TYR A 201 26.97 -18.87 20.79
N THR A 202 26.76 -20.17 20.76
CA THR A 202 25.68 -20.85 21.50
C THR A 202 26.29 -21.82 22.48
N LYS A 203 25.88 -21.77 23.75
CA LYS A 203 26.33 -22.69 24.79
C LYS A 203 25.23 -23.06 25.76
N THR A 204 25.16 -24.35 26.09
CA THR A 204 24.28 -24.89 27.13
C THR A 204 25.11 -25.38 28.27
N ILE A 205 24.81 -24.93 29.50
CA ILE A 205 25.51 -25.33 30.74
C ILE A 205 24.42 -25.71 31.75
N GLY A 206 24.19 -27.00 31.94
CA GLY A 206 23.08 -27.47 32.78
C GLY A 206 21.74 -26.96 32.25
N ASN A 207 21.04 -26.19 33.06
CA ASN A 207 19.75 -25.60 32.69
C ASN A 207 19.86 -24.20 32.04
N HIS A 208 21.07 -23.70 31.80
CA HIS A 208 21.33 -22.40 31.23
C HIS A 208 21.63 -22.54 29.73
N GLU A 209 20.87 -21.84 28.90
CA GLU A 209 21.14 -21.75 27.45
C GLU A 209 21.49 -20.27 27.13
N LEU A 210 22.63 -20.07 26.48
CA LEU A 210 23.12 -18.77 26.06
C LEU A 210 23.31 -18.74 24.54
N ASP A 211 22.78 -17.75 23.85
CA ASP A 211 23.00 -17.45 22.44
C ASP A 211 23.43 -15.99 22.30
N ALA A 212 24.67 -15.78 21.87
CA ALA A 212 25.25 -14.46 21.67
C ALA A 212 25.59 -14.26 20.20
N LEU A 213 25.23 -13.12 19.65
CA LEU A 213 25.51 -12.69 18.29
C LEU A 213 26.23 -11.35 18.30
N LEU A 214 27.30 -11.24 17.54
CA LEU A 214 27.94 -9.98 17.14
C LEU A 214 27.90 -9.88 15.62
N GLY A 215 27.65 -8.72 15.09
CA GLY A 215 27.54 -8.50 13.67
C GLY A 215 28.02 -7.12 13.22
N HIS A 216 28.54 -7.10 12.01
CA HIS A 216 28.80 -5.90 11.22
C HIS A 216 28.11 -6.05 9.87
N GLU A 217 27.52 -4.97 9.36
CA GLU A 217 26.85 -4.94 8.06
C GLU A 217 27.18 -3.64 7.33
N SER A 218 27.50 -3.75 6.05
CA SER A 218 27.66 -2.62 5.12
C SER A 218 26.73 -2.84 3.94
N SER A 219 26.03 -1.78 3.52
CA SER A 219 25.12 -1.81 2.39
C SER A 219 25.31 -0.58 1.50
N GLU A 220 25.48 -0.83 0.19
CA GLU A 220 25.61 0.19 -0.84
C GLU A 220 24.42 0.09 -1.79
N TYR A 221 23.70 1.17 -1.96
CA TYR A 221 22.58 1.30 -2.90
C TYR A 221 22.93 2.34 -3.95
N ARG A 222 22.71 1.99 -5.23
CA ARG A 222 22.86 2.90 -6.36
C ARG A 222 21.65 2.82 -7.27
N TYR A 223 21.09 3.98 -7.56
CA TYR A 223 20.00 4.14 -8.54
C TYR A 223 20.46 5.06 -9.66
N SER A 224 20.34 4.60 -10.89
CA SER A 224 20.57 5.43 -12.07
C SER A 224 19.36 5.37 -12.99
N THR A 225 19.00 6.51 -13.55
CA THR A 225 17.90 6.65 -14.52
C THR A 225 18.33 7.43 -15.74
N LEU A 226 17.79 7.03 -16.89
CA LEU A 226 17.85 7.75 -18.15
C LEU A 226 16.44 7.86 -18.70
N GLU A 227 15.97 9.09 -18.92
CA GLU A 227 14.64 9.38 -19.47
C GLU A 227 14.79 10.20 -20.75
N GLY A 228 14.11 9.76 -21.80
CA GLY A 228 14.01 10.45 -23.07
C GLY A 228 12.55 10.63 -23.49
N LYS A 229 12.23 11.79 -24.08
CA LYS A 229 10.92 12.10 -24.67
C LYS A 229 11.11 12.72 -26.04
N LYS A 230 10.41 12.16 -27.04
CA LYS A 230 10.35 12.73 -28.39
C LYS A 230 8.92 12.85 -28.89
N GLU A 231 8.67 13.90 -29.61
CA GLU A 231 7.37 14.26 -30.17
C GLU A 231 7.40 14.33 -31.71
N PHE A 232 6.23 14.55 -32.34
CA PHE A 232 6.00 14.53 -33.78
C PHE A 232 6.15 13.13 -34.37
N LEU A 233 5.21 12.28 -34.01
CA LEU A 233 5.08 10.93 -34.50
C LEU A 233 4.83 10.88 -36.01
N LYS A 234 5.61 10.08 -36.75
CA LYS A 234 5.43 9.87 -38.20
C LYS A 234 4.65 8.59 -38.49
N PHE A 235 4.90 7.51 -37.77
CA PHE A 235 4.30 6.19 -38.02
C PHE A 235 3.79 5.58 -36.71
N LEU A 236 2.48 5.34 -36.59
CA LEU A 236 1.83 4.78 -35.40
C LEU A 236 2.24 3.34 -35.05
N THR A 237 2.86 2.64 -35.97
CA THR A 237 3.19 1.22 -35.81
C THR A 237 4.62 0.96 -35.32
N ILE A 238 5.46 2.02 -35.20
CA ILE A 238 6.88 1.89 -34.85
C ILE A 238 7.17 2.73 -33.61
N ASP A 239 7.49 2.04 -32.52
CA ASP A 239 7.70 2.63 -31.17
C ASP A 239 9.20 2.84 -30.89
N GLU A 240 9.89 3.54 -31.81
CA GLU A 240 11.31 3.86 -31.66
C GLU A 240 11.55 5.36 -31.87
N PHE A 241 12.47 5.94 -31.09
CA PHE A 241 12.80 7.36 -31.16
C PHE A 241 13.22 7.85 -32.56
N ALA A 242 13.74 6.96 -33.40
CA ALA A 242 14.09 7.30 -34.80
C ALA A 242 12.90 7.78 -35.62
N HIS A 243 11.67 7.42 -35.25
CA HIS A 243 10.44 7.77 -35.95
C HIS A 243 9.71 9.00 -35.39
N TYR A 244 10.33 9.70 -34.44
CA TYR A 244 9.84 10.94 -33.85
C TYR A 244 10.80 12.08 -34.19
N ALA A 245 10.25 13.19 -34.70
CA ALA A 245 11.06 14.23 -35.33
C ALA A 245 11.80 15.13 -34.35
N LYS A 246 11.25 15.40 -33.15
CA LYS A 246 11.78 16.42 -32.25
C LYS A 246 12.01 15.85 -30.83
N VAL A 247 13.19 16.15 -30.29
CA VAL A 247 13.47 15.89 -28.87
C VAL A 247 12.70 16.89 -27.99
N ARG A 248 11.93 16.39 -27.03
CA ARG A 248 11.23 17.19 -26.02
C ARG A 248 12.04 17.32 -24.73
N SER A 249 12.61 16.23 -24.26
CA SER A 249 13.54 16.20 -23.13
C SER A 249 14.45 14.98 -23.18
N LEU A 250 15.64 15.13 -22.61
CA LEU A 250 16.57 14.04 -22.35
C LEU A 250 17.24 14.35 -21.01
N THR A 251 17.08 13.48 -20.03
CA THR A 251 17.62 13.66 -18.69
C THR A 251 18.21 12.37 -18.14
N SER A 252 19.20 12.49 -17.26
CA SER A 252 19.74 11.37 -16.52
C SER A 252 20.17 11.80 -15.12
N SER A 253 20.12 10.87 -14.20
CA SER A 253 20.64 11.09 -12.84
C SER A 253 21.14 9.79 -12.21
N THR A 254 22.06 9.93 -11.25
CA THR A 254 22.52 8.82 -10.41
C THR A 254 22.47 9.25 -8.96
N THR A 255 21.98 8.36 -8.11
CA THR A 255 21.84 8.56 -6.67
C THR A 255 22.47 7.40 -5.94
N ASP A 256 23.32 7.69 -4.97
CA ASP A 256 23.98 6.72 -4.11
C ASP A 256 23.47 6.88 -2.66
N TYR A 257 23.35 5.76 -1.97
CA TYR A 257 22.93 5.70 -0.57
C TYR A 257 23.62 4.54 0.14
N ASN A 258 24.28 4.83 1.26
CA ASN A 258 25.08 3.88 1.98
C ASN A 258 24.63 3.78 3.44
N LYS A 259 24.68 2.56 3.97
CA LYS A 259 24.48 2.24 5.39
C LYS A 259 25.64 1.41 5.93
N GLU A 260 25.98 1.65 7.20
CA GLU A 260 26.92 0.82 7.95
C GLU A 260 26.39 0.59 9.37
N SER A 261 26.51 -0.63 9.87
CA SER A 261 25.86 -1.03 11.11
C SER A 261 26.72 -1.98 11.92
N TYR A 262 26.77 -1.75 13.23
CA TYR A 262 27.38 -2.63 14.23
C TYR A 262 26.30 -3.07 15.21
N PHE A 263 26.18 -4.37 15.46
CA PHE A 263 25.11 -4.87 16.32
C PHE A 263 25.50 -6.09 17.12
N GLY A 264 24.81 -6.27 18.24
CA GLY A 264 24.91 -7.43 19.09
C GLY A 264 23.57 -7.86 19.66
N ARG A 265 23.41 -9.12 19.92
CA ARG A 265 22.24 -9.71 20.58
C ARG A 265 22.69 -10.77 21.57
N LEU A 266 22.04 -10.80 22.72
CA LEU A 266 22.18 -11.82 23.75
C LEU A 266 20.80 -12.38 24.06
N ASN A 267 20.62 -13.68 23.89
CA ASN A 267 19.48 -14.44 24.36
C ASN A 267 19.92 -15.37 25.47
N TYR A 268 19.13 -15.40 26.53
CA TYR A 268 19.38 -16.27 27.67
C TYR A 268 18.08 -17.00 28.03
N SER A 269 18.16 -18.30 28.28
CA SER A 269 17.07 -19.12 28.75
C SER A 269 17.53 -19.94 29.95
N TYR A 270 16.72 -19.93 31.02
CA TYR A 270 16.91 -20.75 32.20
C TYR A 270 15.79 -21.78 32.29
N ASP A 271 16.18 -23.06 32.26
CA ASP A 271 15.29 -24.21 32.38
C ASP A 271 14.11 -24.17 31.41
N LYS A 272 14.25 -23.48 30.25
CA LYS A 272 13.19 -23.21 29.30
C LYS A 272 11.96 -22.50 29.89
N ARG A 273 12.08 -22.02 31.13
CA ARG A 273 11.03 -21.31 31.87
C ARG A 273 11.15 -19.81 31.78
N TYR A 274 12.34 -19.30 31.98
CA TYR A 274 12.61 -17.86 31.98
C TYR A 274 13.50 -17.53 30.79
N ASN A 275 13.05 -16.62 29.96
CA ASN A 275 13.79 -16.17 28.79
C ASN A 275 14.04 -14.68 28.92
N ALA A 276 15.23 -14.25 28.56
CA ALA A 276 15.61 -12.84 28.49
C ALA A 276 16.35 -12.59 27.16
N SER A 277 16.12 -11.44 26.57
CA SER A 277 16.83 -11.01 25.37
C SER A 277 17.28 -9.56 25.52
N PHE A 278 18.45 -9.27 24.98
CA PHE A 278 18.97 -7.91 24.85
C PHE A 278 19.54 -7.76 23.46
N SER A 279 19.24 -6.65 22.79
CA SER A 279 19.87 -6.27 21.54
C SER A 279 20.34 -4.83 21.56
N PHE A 280 21.46 -4.59 20.88
CA PHE A 280 21.98 -3.25 20.63
C PHE A 280 22.42 -3.14 19.17
N ARG A 281 22.12 -2.00 18.54
CA ARG A 281 22.49 -1.70 17.16
C ARG A 281 22.87 -0.24 17.03
N ARG A 282 23.99 0.01 16.37
CA ARG A 282 24.46 1.34 15.98
C ARG A 282 24.48 1.40 14.46
N ASP A 283 23.64 2.27 13.89
CA ASP A 283 23.47 2.43 12.43
C ASP A 283 23.95 3.79 11.98
N GLY A 284 24.74 3.82 10.91
CA GLY A 284 25.16 5.01 10.20
C GLY A 284 24.45 5.11 8.84
N SER A 285 23.93 6.28 8.49
CA SER A 285 23.26 6.54 7.21
C SER A 285 23.89 7.72 6.48
N SER A 286 24.12 7.57 5.17
CA SER A 286 24.64 8.65 4.33
C SER A 286 23.63 9.78 4.09
N ARG A 287 22.38 9.61 4.49
CA ARG A 287 21.33 10.65 4.40
C ARG A 287 21.53 11.79 5.40
N PHE A 288 22.33 11.57 6.43
CA PHE A 288 22.59 12.57 7.49
C PHE A 288 23.99 13.11 7.41
N ALA A 289 24.15 14.35 7.86
CA ALA A 289 25.46 14.99 7.99
C ALA A 289 26.39 14.19 8.92
N ARG A 290 27.70 14.37 8.79
CA ARG A 290 28.70 13.59 9.52
C ARG A 290 28.49 13.60 11.04
N LYS A 291 28.05 14.74 11.60
CA LYS A 291 27.82 14.92 13.05
C LYS A 291 26.58 14.19 13.57
N SER A 292 25.54 13.94 12.73
CA SER A 292 24.23 13.37 13.11
C SER A 292 23.95 12.00 12.47
N ARG A 293 24.92 11.46 11.75
CA ARG A 293 24.80 10.24 10.92
C ARG A 293 24.50 8.98 11.72
N TRP A 294 24.98 8.85 12.95
CA TRP A 294 24.91 7.63 13.75
C TRP A 294 23.75 7.64 14.73
N GLY A 295 22.87 6.62 14.63
CA GLY A 295 21.84 6.32 15.60
C GLY A 295 22.17 5.10 16.44
N ASN A 296 21.77 5.10 17.72
CA ASN A 296 21.91 3.96 18.63
C ASN A 296 20.53 3.43 19.01
N PHE A 297 20.31 2.15 18.83
CA PHE A 297 19.02 1.49 19.06
C PHE A 297 19.22 0.26 19.93
N TRP A 298 18.28 -0.01 20.80
CA TRP A 298 18.39 -1.13 21.73
C TRP A 298 17.01 -1.69 22.08
N SER A 299 16.96 -2.95 22.48
CA SER A 299 15.76 -3.56 23.01
C SER A 299 16.08 -4.57 24.11
N VAL A 300 15.12 -4.70 25.03
CA VAL A 300 15.09 -5.76 26.04
C VAL A 300 13.78 -6.51 25.96
N GLY A 301 13.81 -7.80 26.18
CA GLY A 301 12.63 -8.64 26.24
C GLY A 301 12.74 -9.67 27.34
N ALA A 302 11.62 -10.03 27.93
CA ALA A 302 11.52 -11.10 28.91
C ALA A 302 10.30 -11.99 28.62
N GLY A 303 10.44 -13.28 28.90
CA GLY A 303 9.37 -14.26 28.75
C GLY A 303 9.37 -15.24 29.90
N TRP A 304 8.19 -15.52 30.40
CA TRP A 304 7.96 -16.50 31.45
C TRP A 304 7.01 -17.59 30.96
N ASN A 305 7.52 -18.80 30.85
CA ASN A 305 6.72 -19.97 30.53
C ASN A 305 6.10 -20.53 31.82
N ILE A 306 4.92 -20.02 32.16
CA ILE A 306 4.18 -20.31 33.39
C ILE A 306 3.82 -21.80 33.45
N THR A 307 3.49 -22.42 32.33
CA THR A 307 3.16 -23.85 32.25
C THR A 307 4.28 -24.77 32.74
N SER A 308 5.53 -24.31 32.67
CA SER A 308 6.68 -25.08 33.14
C SER A 308 6.86 -25.05 34.65
N GLU A 309 6.07 -24.28 35.40
CA GLU A 309 6.17 -24.15 36.83
C GLU A 309 5.56 -25.35 37.60
N SER A 310 6.07 -25.61 38.79
CA SER A 310 5.64 -26.74 39.58
C SER A 310 4.18 -26.63 40.03
N PHE A 311 3.68 -25.42 40.26
CA PHE A 311 2.28 -25.17 40.66
C PHE A 311 1.27 -25.40 39.53
N MET A 312 1.75 -25.49 38.26
CA MET A 312 0.92 -25.78 37.11
C MET A 312 0.73 -27.28 36.83
N ARG A 313 1.52 -28.17 37.47
CA ARG A 313 1.52 -29.61 37.18
C ARG A 313 0.19 -30.31 37.37
N GLY A 314 -0.68 -29.80 38.19
CA GLY A 314 -2.04 -30.34 38.46
C GLY A 314 -3.12 -29.80 37.52
N ILE A 315 -2.82 -28.83 36.65
CA ILE A 315 -3.81 -28.11 35.84
C ILE A 315 -3.77 -28.67 34.43
N SER A 316 -4.48 -29.76 34.16
CA SER A 316 -4.43 -30.49 32.91
C SER A 316 -5.16 -29.82 31.73
N TRP A 317 -5.99 -28.81 31.99
CA TRP A 317 -6.75 -28.11 30.96
C TRP A 317 -6.01 -26.90 30.37
N ILE A 318 -4.89 -26.48 30.97
CA ILE A 318 -3.97 -25.48 30.43
C ILE A 318 -2.77 -26.20 29.82
N ASP A 319 -2.65 -26.12 28.49
CA ASP A 319 -1.56 -26.76 27.75
C ASP A 319 -0.35 -25.82 27.60
N GLU A 320 -0.63 -24.53 27.52
CA GLU A 320 0.34 -23.46 27.33
C GLU A 320 -0.13 -22.20 28.07
N LEU A 321 0.75 -21.60 28.82
CA LEU A 321 0.55 -20.30 29.42
C LEU A 321 1.90 -19.60 29.52
N LYS A 322 2.08 -18.55 28.71
CA LYS A 322 3.33 -17.80 28.63
C LYS A 322 3.07 -16.31 28.63
N LEU A 323 3.72 -15.62 29.53
CA LEU A 323 3.74 -14.15 29.58
C LEU A 323 5.03 -13.67 28.93
N ARG A 324 4.93 -12.71 28.01
CA ARG A 324 6.09 -12.03 27.39
C ARG A 324 5.91 -10.54 27.37
N GLY A 325 7.02 -9.82 27.50
CA GLY A 325 7.04 -8.38 27.34
C GLY A 325 8.33 -7.93 26.70
N SER A 326 8.26 -6.83 25.98
CA SER A 326 9.40 -6.19 25.37
C SER A 326 9.33 -4.67 25.45
N TYR A 327 10.51 -4.05 25.49
CA TYR A 327 10.67 -2.61 25.41
C TYR A 327 11.94 -2.29 24.62
N GLY A 328 11.83 -1.35 23.68
CA GLY A 328 12.98 -1.00 22.87
C GLY A 328 12.72 0.16 21.93
N GLN A 329 13.77 0.52 21.20
CA GLN A 329 13.70 1.58 20.20
C GLN A 329 14.33 1.14 18.89
N THR A 330 13.72 1.60 17.79
CA THR A 330 14.21 1.43 16.41
C THR A 330 14.35 2.80 15.75
N GLY A 331 15.28 2.90 14.79
CA GLY A 331 15.48 4.11 13.99
C GLY A 331 14.86 4.03 12.63
N ASN A 332 14.45 5.19 12.10
CA ASN A 332 14.04 5.37 10.72
C ASN A 332 14.81 6.55 10.11
N ASP A 333 15.41 6.34 8.93
CA ASP A 333 16.12 7.36 8.16
C ASP A 333 15.44 7.65 6.81
N HIS A 334 14.19 7.17 6.61
CA HIS A 334 13.52 7.29 5.34
C HIS A 334 13.04 8.71 5.07
N LEU A 335 13.58 9.30 4.01
CA LEU A 335 13.24 10.61 3.46
C LEU A 335 13.09 10.50 1.95
N ASN A 336 12.36 11.41 1.33
CA ASN A 336 12.23 11.47 -0.11
C ASN A 336 13.55 11.84 -0.80
N SER A 337 14.38 12.68 -0.14
CA SER A 337 15.72 13.03 -0.60
C SER A 337 16.77 12.08 -0.04
N TYR A 338 17.83 11.82 -0.81
CA TYR A 338 19.02 11.10 -0.38
C TYR A 338 20.11 12.05 0.19
N PHE A 339 19.97 13.35 -0.05
CA PHE A 339 20.92 14.39 0.40
C PHE A 339 20.20 15.53 1.13
N PRO A 340 19.32 15.25 2.13
CA PRO A 340 18.50 16.28 2.76
C PRO A 340 19.30 17.26 3.61
N TYR A 341 20.55 16.93 3.96
CA TYR A 341 21.44 17.81 4.72
C TYR A 341 22.21 18.80 3.85
N GLN A 342 22.17 18.64 2.50
CA GLN A 342 22.87 19.49 1.55
C GLN A 342 21.91 20.44 0.85
N THR A 343 22.34 21.69 0.63
CA THR A 343 21.65 22.61 -0.26
C THR A 343 21.93 22.20 -1.70
N LEU A 344 20.88 21.91 -2.44
CA LEU A 344 20.93 21.44 -3.83
C LEU A 344 20.41 22.52 -4.77
N TYR A 345 20.94 22.52 -5.98
CA TYR A 345 20.58 23.46 -7.02
C TYR A 345 20.09 22.69 -8.27
N SER A 346 19.08 23.25 -8.94
CA SER A 346 18.64 22.80 -10.27
C SER A 346 19.12 23.79 -11.32
N VAL A 347 19.53 23.23 -12.46
CA VAL A 347 19.89 23.95 -13.69
C VAL A 347 18.68 23.98 -14.62
N GLY A 348 18.59 24.98 -15.50
CA GLY A 348 17.52 25.03 -16.54
C GLY A 348 16.36 25.96 -16.18
N SER A 349 16.58 26.90 -15.26
CA SER A 349 15.69 28.06 -15.07
C SER A 349 16.21 29.19 -15.95
N ASP A 350 15.97 29.05 -17.28
CA ASP A 350 16.57 29.95 -18.27
C ASP A 350 15.95 31.34 -18.21
N ASN A 351 16.81 32.35 -18.23
CA ASN A 351 16.42 33.74 -18.44
C ASN A 351 16.97 34.22 -19.79
N LEU A 352 16.09 34.41 -20.77
CA LEU A 352 16.43 34.86 -22.12
C LEU A 352 17.56 34.00 -22.77
N ASN A 353 17.48 32.67 -22.68
CA ASN A 353 18.46 31.68 -23.15
C ASN A 353 19.77 31.58 -22.34
N GLU A 354 19.91 32.30 -21.22
CA GLU A 354 21.02 32.10 -20.30
C GLU A 354 20.65 31.05 -19.23
N PRO A 355 21.45 29.98 -19.08
CA PRO A 355 21.17 28.95 -18.08
C PRO A 355 21.22 29.51 -16.66
N GLY A 356 20.11 29.45 -15.93
CA GLY A 356 19.99 29.90 -14.55
C GLY A 356 20.14 28.75 -13.55
N LEU A 357 20.66 29.07 -12.37
CA LEU A 357 20.68 28.17 -11.21
C LEU A 357 19.59 28.58 -10.21
N ARG A 358 18.79 27.60 -9.77
CA ARG A 358 17.79 27.81 -8.74
C ARG A 358 18.02 26.83 -7.59
N THR A 359 17.95 27.31 -6.34
CA THR A 359 17.92 26.41 -5.17
C THR A 359 16.72 25.47 -5.26
N SER A 360 16.97 24.18 -5.30
CA SER A 360 15.94 23.15 -5.36
C SER A 360 15.61 22.55 -4.00
N ASN A 361 16.59 22.56 -3.08
CA ASN A 361 16.45 22.10 -1.70
C ASN A 361 17.34 22.91 -0.78
N VAL A 362 16.85 23.28 0.39
CA VAL A 362 17.65 23.87 1.48
C VAL A 362 18.08 22.74 2.40
N GLY A 363 19.40 22.56 2.56
CA GLY A 363 19.97 21.53 3.42
C GLY A 363 19.74 21.78 4.90
N ASN A 364 19.58 20.70 5.66
CA ASN A 364 19.51 20.72 7.12
C ASN A 364 20.55 19.76 7.73
N GLU A 365 21.68 20.29 8.18
CA GLU A 365 22.77 19.51 8.78
C GLU A 365 22.43 18.93 10.15
N ASP A 366 21.41 19.45 10.84
CA ASP A 366 20.96 18.99 12.15
C ASP A 366 19.98 17.82 12.06
N LEU A 367 19.60 17.44 10.84
CA LEU A 367 18.71 16.33 10.59
C LEU A 367 19.31 15.02 11.09
N THR A 368 18.53 14.26 11.84
CA THR A 368 18.95 12.99 12.43
C THR A 368 17.84 11.92 12.34
N TRP A 369 18.10 10.76 12.89
CA TRP A 369 17.17 9.63 12.91
C TRP A 369 15.85 9.95 13.60
N GLU A 370 14.76 9.59 12.97
CA GLU A 370 13.47 9.41 13.65
C GLU A 370 13.56 8.16 14.54
N THR A 371 13.01 8.23 15.74
CA THR A 371 13.05 7.13 16.70
C THR A 371 11.64 6.65 17.03
N GLN A 372 11.42 5.34 16.91
CA GLN A 372 10.20 4.69 17.39
C GLN A 372 10.50 3.91 18.66
N ILE A 373 9.80 4.22 19.73
CA ILE A 373 9.85 3.51 21.01
C ILE A 373 8.63 2.59 21.07
N SER A 374 8.88 1.29 21.25
CA SER A 374 7.83 0.27 21.37
C SER A 374 7.84 -0.37 22.75
N SER A 375 6.68 -0.61 23.31
CA SER A 375 6.45 -1.46 24.49
C SER A 375 5.31 -2.41 24.22
N ASP A 376 5.56 -3.68 24.43
CA ASP A 376 4.63 -4.76 24.13
C ASP A 376 4.52 -5.70 25.33
N LEU A 377 3.28 -6.13 25.65
CA LEU A 377 2.98 -7.13 26.66
C LEU A 377 1.97 -8.12 26.10
N ALA A 378 2.31 -9.40 26.09
CA ALA A 378 1.45 -10.43 25.56
C ALA A 378 1.32 -11.64 26.50
N LEU A 379 0.10 -12.19 26.51
CA LEU A 379 -0.23 -13.47 27.12
C LEU A 379 -0.54 -14.47 25.99
N GLU A 380 0.26 -15.53 25.89
CA GLU A 380 0.03 -16.67 24.99
C GLU A 380 -0.60 -17.81 25.81
N PHE A 381 -1.64 -18.44 25.28
CA PHE A 381 -2.34 -19.51 25.99
C PHE A 381 -2.76 -20.66 25.08
N GLY A 382 -2.75 -21.87 25.64
CA GLY A 382 -3.31 -23.07 25.04
C GLY A 382 -4.20 -23.76 26.06
N LEU A 383 -5.44 -24.05 25.68
CA LEU A 383 -6.45 -24.59 26.60
C LEU A 383 -7.12 -25.83 25.99
N PHE A 384 -7.34 -26.86 26.83
CA PHE A 384 -8.09 -28.07 26.47
C PHE A 384 -7.51 -28.82 25.26
N ARG A 385 -6.24 -28.56 24.87
CA ARG A 385 -5.58 -29.06 23.64
C ARG A 385 -6.34 -28.70 22.34
N ARG A 386 -7.23 -27.71 22.41
CA ARG A 386 -8.11 -27.30 21.30
C ARG A 386 -8.06 -25.82 20.99
N LEU A 387 -8.01 -24.99 22.00
CA LEU A 387 -7.96 -23.54 21.86
C LEU A 387 -6.53 -23.06 22.09
N ARG A 388 -5.98 -22.32 21.15
CA ARG A 388 -4.72 -21.56 21.28
C ARG A 388 -4.99 -20.12 20.92
N GLY A 389 -4.29 -19.22 21.59
CA GLY A 389 -4.41 -17.82 21.28
C GLY A 389 -3.37 -16.96 21.95
N SER A 390 -3.38 -15.70 21.57
CA SER A 390 -2.61 -14.65 22.23
C SER A 390 -3.43 -13.39 22.36
N ILE A 391 -3.21 -12.66 23.44
CA ILE A 391 -3.68 -11.30 23.64
C ILE A 391 -2.43 -10.45 23.85
N GLU A 392 -2.26 -9.42 23.00
CA GLU A 392 -1.12 -8.53 23.03
C GLU A 392 -1.58 -7.09 23.18
N PHE A 393 -1.02 -6.38 24.14
CA PHE A 393 -1.10 -4.92 24.25
C PHE A 393 0.19 -4.34 23.71
N PHE A 394 0.09 -3.35 22.80
CA PHE A 394 1.22 -2.61 22.29
C PHE A 394 1.04 -1.10 22.44
N ASN A 395 2.17 -0.41 22.64
CA ASN A 395 2.26 1.04 22.57
C ASN A 395 3.53 1.44 21.81
N LYS A 396 3.35 2.14 20.69
CA LYS A 396 4.42 2.58 19.78
C LYS A 396 4.38 4.09 19.67
N GLU A 397 5.47 4.76 20.06
CA GLU A 397 5.61 6.20 19.98
C GLU A 397 6.75 6.55 19.03
N SER A 398 6.40 7.18 17.90
CA SER A 398 7.38 7.79 17.00
C SER A 398 7.63 9.22 17.44
N LYS A 399 8.89 9.58 17.67
CA LYS A 399 9.36 10.89 18.05
C LYS A 399 10.43 11.38 17.07
N ASP A 400 10.62 12.68 17.02
CA ASP A 400 11.56 13.34 16.12
C ASP A 400 11.27 12.91 14.66
N LEU A 401 9.98 12.91 14.30
CA LEU A 401 9.50 12.48 12.99
C LEU A 401 10.22 13.25 11.88
N LEU A 402 10.68 12.54 10.87
CA LEU A 402 11.22 13.13 9.65
C LEU A 402 10.06 13.71 8.83
N PHE A 403 9.96 15.04 8.84
CA PHE A 403 8.82 15.75 8.28
C PHE A 403 9.27 16.86 7.34
N GLU A 404 8.65 16.90 6.16
CA GLU A 404 8.83 17.97 5.20
C GLU A 404 8.04 19.20 5.65
N TYR A 405 8.72 20.14 6.31
CA TYR A 405 8.12 21.32 6.89
C TYR A 405 7.94 22.42 5.85
N PRO A 406 6.71 22.88 5.59
CA PRO A 406 6.44 23.90 4.59
C PRO A 406 7.06 25.25 4.98
N LEU A 407 7.69 25.90 4.03
CA LEU A 407 8.26 27.24 4.19
C LEU A 407 7.38 28.31 3.53
N PRO A 408 7.41 29.57 4.00
CA PRO A 408 6.76 30.68 3.30
C PRO A 408 7.26 30.82 1.87
N SER A 409 6.39 31.16 0.92
CA SER A 409 6.74 31.33 -0.49
C SER A 409 7.85 32.38 -0.73
N SER A 410 8.03 33.33 0.19
CA SER A 410 9.09 34.35 0.18
C SER A 410 10.51 33.79 0.30
N THR A 411 10.67 32.54 0.75
CA THR A 411 11.97 31.86 0.84
C THR A 411 12.47 31.35 -0.51
N GLY A 412 11.60 31.28 -1.52
CA GLY A 412 11.90 30.71 -2.83
C GLY A 412 11.99 29.18 -2.85
N VAL A 413 11.81 28.51 -1.72
CA VAL A 413 11.81 27.02 -1.56
C VAL A 413 10.53 26.61 -0.83
N GLY A 414 9.90 25.52 -1.27
CA GLY A 414 8.59 25.12 -0.74
C GLY A 414 8.64 24.51 0.66
N SER A 415 9.73 23.81 1.01
CA SER A 415 9.84 23.04 2.25
C SER A 415 11.29 22.78 2.68
N ILE A 416 11.45 22.34 3.91
CA ILE A 416 12.72 21.86 4.48
C ILE A 416 12.47 20.63 5.35
N ASP A 417 13.30 19.59 5.25
CA ASP A 417 13.22 18.42 6.11
C ASP A 417 13.67 18.74 7.54
N ARG A 418 12.87 18.37 8.53
CA ARG A 418 13.14 18.57 9.97
C ARG A 418 12.68 17.39 10.80
N ASN A 419 13.36 17.17 11.93
CA ASN A 419 12.91 16.25 12.97
C ASN A 419 11.89 16.95 13.87
N ILE A 420 10.60 16.69 13.69
CA ILE A 420 9.54 17.40 14.41
C ILE A 420 8.34 16.50 14.68
N GLY A 421 7.71 16.74 15.81
CA GLY A 421 6.48 16.07 16.15
C GLY A 421 6.66 14.72 16.86
N LYS A 422 5.53 14.26 17.42
CA LYS A 422 5.42 12.98 18.12
C LYS A 422 4.04 12.38 17.86
N VAL A 423 4.01 11.11 17.46
CA VAL A 423 2.77 10.35 17.19
C VAL A 423 2.81 9.05 17.97
N ARG A 424 1.67 8.67 18.53
CA ARG A 424 1.49 7.40 19.25
C ARG A 424 0.47 6.52 18.57
N ASN A 425 0.80 5.25 18.45
CA ASN A 425 -0.09 4.15 18.11
C ASN A 425 -0.13 3.18 19.28
N ARG A 426 -1.30 2.91 19.82
CA ARG A 426 -1.50 1.90 20.87
C ARG A 426 -2.71 1.05 20.57
N GLY A 427 -2.67 -0.20 20.99
CA GLY A 427 -3.78 -1.08 20.69
C GLY A 427 -3.72 -2.40 21.44
N VAL A 428 -4.71 -3.22 21.12
CA VAL A 428 -4.81 -4.60 21.57
C VAL A 428 -5.01 -5.49 20.36
N GLU A 429 -4.24 -6.57 20.30
CA GLU A 429 -4.36 -7.61 19.29
C GLU A 429 -4.79 -8.91 19.94
N LEU A 430 -5.74 -9.58 19.30
CA LEU A 430 -6.25 -10.90 19.68
C LEU A 430 -6.03 -11.84 18.51
N ASP A 431 -5.40 -12.98 18.75
CA ASP A 431 -5.32 -14.10 17.82
C ASP A 431 -5.87 -15.37 18.46
N LEU A 432 -6.74 -16.08 17.77
CA LEU A 432 -7.40 -17.29 18.26
C LEU A 432 -7.36 -18.38 17.19
N SER A 433 -7.04 -19.60 17.60
CA SER A 433 -7.12 -20.81 16.79
C SER A 433 -7.81 -21.91 17.57
N VAL A 434 -8.92 -22.38 17.04
CA VAL A 434 -9.76 -23.41 17.69
C VAL A 434 -9.84 -24.64 16.82
N ARG A 435 -9.43 -25.79 17.36
CA ARG A 435 -9.69 -27.09 16.79
C ARG A 435 -11.03 -27.62 17.31
N ILE A 436 -12.10 -27.41 16.52
CA ILE A 436 -13.47 -27.78 16.94
C ILE A 436 -13.60 -29.30 16.98
N ILE A 437 -13.19 -29.95 15.88
CA ILE A 437 -13.22 -31.42 15.74
C ILE A 437 -11.85 -31.90 15.22
N SER A 438 -11.40 -33.02 15.76
CA SER A 438 -10.18 -33.70 15.32
C SER A 438 -10.38 -35.20 15.42
N GLN A 439 -10.83 -35.82 14.33
CA GLN A 439 -11.01 -37.25 14.16
C GLN A 439 -10.17 -37.72 12.98
N ALA A 440 -10.02 -39.04 12.83
CA ALA A 440 -9.19 -39.60 11.76
C ALA A 440 -9.58 -39.13 10.36
N ASP A 441 -10.88 -39.11 10.07
CA ASP A 441 -11.44 -38.79 8.75
C ASP A 441 -12.05 -37.40 8.70
N PHE A 442 -12.16 -36.68 9.84
CA PHE A 442 -12.81 -35.38 9.89
C PHE A 442 -12.07 -34.41 10.81
N SER A 443 -11.65 -33.29 10.30
CA SER A 443 -11.09 -32.20 11.11
C SER A 443 -11.75 -30.86 10.76
N TRP A 444 -12.00 -30.06 11.81
CA TRP A 444 -12.55 -28.71 11.65
C TRP A 444 -11.77 -27.75 12.53
N ASN A 445 -11.13 -26.77 11.88
CA ASN A 445 -10.37 -25.71 12.52
C ASN A 445 -10.99 -24.36 12.19
N VAL A 446 -10.99 -23.45 13.16
CA VAL A 446 -11.40 -22.05 13.02
C VAL A 446 -10.29 -21.18 13.54
N ARG A 447 -9.95 -20.10 12.82
CA ARG A 447 -9.01 -19.07 13.27
C ARG A 447 -9.69 -17.73 13.17
N ALA A 448 -9.39 -16.83 14.10
CA ALA A 448 -9.88 -15.47 14.10
C ALA A 448 -8.83 -14.55 14.70
N ASN A 449 -8.72 -13.35 14.15
CA ASN A 449 -7.94 -12.28 14.75
C ASN A 449 -8.73 -10.99 14.78
N ALA A 450 -8.38 -10.12 15.73
CA ALA A 450 -8.97 -8.81 15.90
C ALA A 450 -7.91 -7.83 16.40
N THR A 451 -7.90 -6.63 15.83
CA THR A 451 -7.04 -5.53 16.27
C THR A 451 -7.89 -4.31 16.55
N TRP A 452 -7.74 -3.78 17.76
CA TRP A 452 -8.17 -2.44 18.11
C TRP A 452 -6.97 -1.50 18.11
N LEU A 453 -7.05 -0.37 17.38
CA LEU A 453 -5.96 0.60 17.21
C LEU A 453 -6.42 2.01 17.52
N SER A 454 -5.65 2.73 18.32
CA SER A 454 -5.79 4.16 18.57
C SER A 454 -4.53 4.90 18.16
N ASN A 455 -4.66 5.84 17.22
CA ASN A 455 -3.59 6.73 16.78
C ASN A 455 -3.80 8.13 17.35
N LYS A 456 -2.73 8.81 17.78
CA LYS A 456 -2.82 10.16 18.36
C LYS A 456 -1.55 10.97 18.09
N ILE A 457 -1.70 12.20 17.61
CA ILE A 457 -0.64 13.20 17.56
C ILE A 457 -0.44 13.71 18.99
N LEU A 458 0.75 13.51 19.54
CA LEU A 458 1.10 13.94 20.90
C LEU A 458 1.75 15.31 20.90
N ARG A 459 2.52 15.66 19.85
CA ARG A 459 3.19 16.94 19.73
C ARG A 459 3.34 17.34 18.26
N LEU A 460 3.06 18.59 17.97
CA LEU A 460 3.38 19.30 16.72
C LEU A 460 4.49 20.32 16.94
N PRO A 461 5.08 20.87 15.87
CA PRO A 461 5.99 22.03 15.97
C PRO A 461 5.33 23.19 16.72
N ASP A 462 6.09 23.93 17.51
CA ASP A 462 5.53 24.97 18.40
C ASP A 462 4.71 26.03 17.64
N LEU A 463 5.14 26.42 16.44
CA LEU A 463 4.41 27.34 15.57
C LEU A 463 3.04 26.82 15.12
N ASN A 464 2.84 25.51 15.11
CA ASN A 464 1.63 24.86 14.61
C ASN A 464 0.78 24.23 15.72
N ARG A 465 1.15 24.38 16.99
CA ARG A 465 0.43 23.72 18.10
C ARG A 465 -1.01 24.21 18.24
N LYS A 466 -1.22 25.52 18.08
CA LYS A 466 -2.54 26.14 18.22
C LYS A 466 -3.41 25.86 16.98
N ASP A 467 -2.87 26.15 15.80
CA ASP A 467 -3.66 26.17 14.57
C ASP A 467 -3.61 24.85 13.79
N GLY A 468 -2.71 23.93 14.18
CA GLY A 468 -2.49 22.67 13.48
C GLY A 468 -1.86 22.85 12.10
N ILE A 469 -1.73 21.75 11.35
CA ILE A 469 -1.18 21.72 9.98
C ILE A 469 -2.24 21.16 9.04
N ARG A 470 -2.72 21.96 8.09
CA ARG A 470 -3.60 21.47 7.03
C ARG A 470 -2.78 20.66 6.02
N VAL A 471 -3.09 19.36 5.90
CA VAL A 471 -2.35 18.42 5.04
C VAL A 471 -3.12 18.04 3.78
N SER A 472 -4.44 18.24 3.78
CA SER A 472 -5.28 18.06 2.60
C SER A 472 -6.60 18.85 2.76
N ASP A 473 -7.45 18.78 1.74
CA ASP A 473 -8.76 19.42 1.78
C ASP A 473 -9.71 18.85 2.83
N VAL A 474 -9.46 17.59 3.25
CA VAL A 474 -10.32 16.85 4.19
C VAL A 474 -9.62 16.52 5.51
N ARG A 475 -8.35 16.98 5.71
CA ARG A 475 -7.54 16.63 6.90
C ARG A 475 -6.71 17.78 7.43
N LYS A 476 -6.58 17.78 8.74
CA LYS A 476 -5.74 18.71 9.51
C LYS A 476 -5.06 17.93 10.62
N TYR A 477 -3.76 18.08 10.77
CA TYR A 477 -3.05 17.55 11.94
C TYR A 477 -3.18 18.54 13.10
N GLN A 478 -3.59 18.03 14.25
CA GLN A 478 -3.73 18.80 15.48
C GLN A 478 -3.41 17.90 16.68
N GLU A 479 -2.77 18.47 17.72
CA GLU A 479 -2.46 17.74 18.94
C GLU A 479 -3.76 17.19 19.55
N GLY A 480 -3.71 15.96 20.02
CA GLY A 480 -4.87 15.28 20.60
C GLY A 480 -5.70 14.48 19.59
N HIS A 481 -5.57 14.73 18.31
CA HIS A 481 -6.28 14.05 17.21
C HIS A 481 -5.42 12.99 16.52
N SER A 482 -6.07 12.11 15.78
CA SER A 482 -5.39 11.14 14.91
C SER A 482 -4.94 11.82 13.61
N ILE A 483 -3.83 11.32 13.03
CA ILE A 483 -3.42 11.69 11.65
C ILE A 483 -4.46 11.26 10.61
N TYR A 484 -5.41 10.40 10.98
CA TYR A 484 -6.48 9.87 10.15
C TYR A 484 -7.85 10.51 10.42
N ASP A 485 -7.94 11.48 11.34
CA ASP A 485 -9.18 12.20 11.60
C ASP A 485 -9.53 13.14 10.46
N TYR A 486 -10.81 13.21 10.12
CA TYR A 486 -11.30 14.12 9.11
C TYR A 486 -11.56 15.51 9.69
N TYR A 487 -11.21 16.55 8.92
CA TYR A 487 -11.48 17.95 9.24
C TYR A 487 -12.28 18.58 8.10
N LEU A 488 -13.59 18.66 8.30
CA LEU A 488 -14.59 18.89 7.26
C LEU A 488 -15.53 20.03 7.65
N TYR A 489 -16.20 20.59 6.64
CA TYR A 489 -17.33 21.50 6.89
C TYR A 489 -18.47 20.74 7.56
N GLU A 490 -19.08 21.35 8.59
CA GLU A 490 -20.22 20.78 9.32
C GLU A 490 -21.51 21.01 8.55
N TYR A 491 -22.01 19.95 7.92
CA TYR A 491 -23.23 19.98 7.10
C TYR A 491 -24.47 19.75 7.97
N LEU A 492 -25.49 20.59 7.81
CA LEU A 492 -26.73 20.55 8.60
C LEU A 492 -27.95 20.05 7.81
N GLY A 493 -27.83 19.87 6.50
CA GLY A 493 -28.93 19.42 5.67
C GLY A 493 -29.25 20.35 4.51
N VAL A 494 -30.45 20.20 3.97
CA VAL A 494 -31.02 21.01 2.89
C VAL A 494 -32.10 21.86 3.45
N ASP A 495 -32.11 23.19 3.13
CA ASP A 495 -33.18 24.06 3.51
C ASP A 495 -34.45 23.75 2.68
N PRO A 496 -35.59 23.37 3.31
CA PRO A 496 -36.79 23.06 2.60
C PRO A 496 -37.41 24.29 1.86
N ALA A 497 -37.05 25.51 2.26
CA ALA A 497 -37.60 26.72 1.68
C ALA A 497 -37.04 27.03 0.29
N ASP A 498 -35.71 26.82 0.08
CA ASP A 498 -35.05 27.19 -1.17
C ASP A 498 -34.12 26.11 -1.74
N GLY A 499 -33.99 24.96 -1.05
CA GLY A 499 -33.22 23.80 -1.50
C GLY A 499 -31.71 23.94 -1.41
N LYS A 500 -31.17 24.98 -0.78
CA LYS A 500 -29.73 25.17 -0.63
C LYS A 500 -29.17 24.33 0.50
N ALA A 501 -27.90 23.94 0.36
CA ALA A 501 -27.14 23.29 1.43
C ALA A 501 -26.95 24.26 2.60
N MET A 502 -27.14 23.75 3.82
CA MET A 502 -26.96 24.46 5.08
C MET A 502 -25.72 23.95 5.79
N TYR A 503 -24.94 24.86 6.35
CA TYR A 503 -23.73 24.58 7.13
C TYR A 503 -23.77 25.33 8.47
N ARG A 504 -23.06 24.79 9.46
CA ARG A 504 -22.89 25.56 10.71
C ARG A 504 -22.04 26.78 10.45
N LEU A 505 -22.53 27.95 10.93
CA LEU A 505 -21.79 29.21 10.85
C LEU A 505 -20.57 29.19 11.77
N ASP A 506 -19.41 29.62 11.25
CA ASP A 506 -18.18 29.81 12.03
C ASP A 506 -18.23 31.12 12.82
N LYS A 507 -18.84 31.08 13.99
CA LYS A 507 -18.98 32.24 14.89
C LYS A 507 -17.65 32.71 15.50
N GLU A 508 -16.62 31.83 15.57
CA GLU A 508 -15.29 32.25 16.04
C GLU A 508 -14.61 33.16 15.04
N ARG A 509 -14.75 32.82 13.76
CA ARG A 509 -14.16 33.57 12.65
C ARG A 509 -15.03 34.74 12.19
N PHE A 510 -16.34 34.62 12.32
CA PHE A 510 -17.36 35.62 11.87
C PHE A 510 -18.33 35.92 13.01
N PRO A 511 -17.89 36.60 14.11
CA PRO A 511 -18.71 36.85 15.29
C PRO A 511 -19.93 37.73 15.00
N ASP A 512 -19.78 38.72 14.12
CA ASP A 512 -20.81 39.70 13.78
C ASP A 512 -21.79 39.23 12.69
N GLU A 513 -21.56 38.05 12.10
CA GLU A 513 -22.46 37.50 11.09
C GLU A 513 -23.78 37.09 11.77
N PRO A 514 -24.95 37.61 11.36
CA PRO A 514 -26.21 37.33 12.03
C PRO A 514 -26.58 35.85 11.99
N GLY A 515 -26.16 35.12 10.93
CA GLY A 515 -26.55 33.73 10.72
C GLY A 515 -28.06 33.57 10.53
N LEU A 516 -28.46 32.35 10.25
CA LEU A 516 -29.86 31.93 10.18
C LEU A 516 -30.10 30.86 11.26
N GLU A 517 -31.29 30.82 11.85
CA GLU A 517 -31.64 29.79 12.85
C GLU A 517 -32.34 28.63 12.15
N ALA A 518 -31.90 27.41 12.42
CA ALA A 518 -32.55 26.19 11.96
C ALA A 518 -33.76 25.88 12.86
N THR A 519 -34.89 25.53 12.28
CA THR A 519 -36.09 25.11 13.00
C THR A 519 -35.81 23.91 13.87
N GLY A 520 -35.89 24.05 15.18
CA GLY A 520 -35.75 22.94 16.16
C GLY A 520 -34.37 22.78 16.81
N GLU A 521 -33.34 23.46 16.33
CA GLU A 521 -32.02 23.51 16.97
C GLU A 521 -31.55 24.94 17.19
N ARG A 522 -30.92 25.22 18.35
CA ARG A 522 -30.30 26.53 18.67
C ARG A 522 -29.02 26.79 17.84
N ALA A 523 -28.84 26.14 16.72
CA ALA A 523 -27.64 26.24 15.91
C ALA A 523 -27.78 27.28 14.84
N THR A 524 -26.96 28.32 14.89
CA THR A 524 -26.83 29.32 13.83
C THR A 524 -26.21 28.66 12.60
N TYR A 525 -26.90 28.74 11.46
CA TYR A 525 -26.41 28.17 10.19
C TYR A 525 -26.18 29.25 9.13
N THR A 526 -25.49 28.87 8.08
CA THR A 526 -25.24 29.70 6.89
C THR A 526 -25.41 28.87 5.61
N LYS A 527 -25.86 29.54 4.55
CA LYS A 527 -25.85 29.00 3.18
C LYS A 527 -24.64 29.48 2.39
N ASN A 528 -23.81 30.35 3.00
CA ASN A 528 -22.55 30.80 2.43
C ASN A 528 -21.41 29.91 2.93
N GLY A 529 -20.87 29.05 2.08
CA GLY A 529 -19.82 28.13 2.42
C GLY A 529 -18.51 28.76 2.88
N GLU A 530 -18.21 30.00 2.49
CA GLU A 530 -17.03 30.74 2.94
C GLU A 530 -17.07 31.07 4.44
N LYS A 531 -18.31 31.14 5.00
CA LYS A 531 -18.56 31.40 6.41
C LYS A 531 -18.85 30.13 7.23
N ALA A 532 -18.77 28.98 6.59
CA ALA A 532 -19.04 27.68 7.22
C ALA A 532 -17.90 27.23 8.14
N ARG A 533 -18.28 26.68 9.29
CA ARG A 533 -17.35 26.10 10.27
C ARG A 533 -16.82 24.75 9.80
N LYS A 534 -15.52 24.54 9.99
CA LYS A 534 -14.91 23.21 9.92
C LYS A 534 -14.77 22.61 11.31
N HIS A 535 -14.91 21.30 11.37
CA HIS A 535 -14.75 20.53 12.61
C HIS A 535 -14.09 19.18 12.38
N PHE A 536 -13.57 18.57 13.44
CA PHE A 536 -13.14 17.18 13.41
C PHE A 536 -14.36 16.27 13.50
N LYS A 537 -14.49 15.33 12.57
CA LYS A 537 -15.62 14.39 12.51
C LYS A 537 -15.16 13.00 12.08
N GLY A 538 -15.03 12.09 13.05
CA GLY A 538 -14.68 10.71 12.79
C GLY A 538 -13.25 10.50 12.29
N SER A 539 -12.86 9.26 12.16
CA SER A 539 -11.54 8.80 11.75
C SER A 539 -11.66 7.78 10.63
N ALA A 540 -10.60 7.65 9.80
CA ALA A 540 -10.51 6.57 8.84
C ALA A 540 -10.11 5.24 9.50
N ILE A 541 -9.61 5.27 10.73
CA ILE A 541 -9.26 4.04 11.48
C ILE A 541 -10.55 3.36 11.91
N PRO A 542 -10.77 2.08 11.56
CA PRO A 542 -11.84 1.28 12.10
C PRO A 542 -11.68 1.09 13.62
N ASP A 543 -12.80 0.94 14.34
CA ASP A 543 -12.77 0.62 15.78
C ASP A 543 -12.16 -0.75 16.03
N VAL A 544 -12.50 -1.74 15.18
CA VAL A 544 -11.92 -3.08 15.18
C VAL A 544 -11.81 -3.59 13.75
N TYR A 545 -10.68 -4.23 13.43
CA TYR A 545 -10.50 -4.91 12.16
C TYR A 545 -9.77 -6.24 12.33
N GLY A 546 -9.95 -7.14 11.38
CA GLY A 546 -9.32 -8.45 11.43
C GLY A 546 -9.81 -9.39 10.33
N GLY A 547 -9.65 -10.67 10.60
CA GLY A 547 -10.10 -11.73 9.73
C GLY A 547 -10.55 -12.96 10.50
N PHE A 548 -11.30 -13.80 9.85
CA PHE A 548 -11.57 -15.15 10.36
C PHE A 548 -11.56 -16.14 9.21
N SER A 549 -11.13 -17.35 9.51
CA SER A 549 -11.06 -18.44 8.54
C SER A 549 -11.55 -19.75 9.14
N THR A 550 -12.03 -20.62 8.29
CA THR A 550 -12.37 -21.97 8.66
C THR A 550 -11.81 -22.96 7.64
N ASP A 551 -11.24 -24.05 8.16
CA ASP A 551 -10.72 -25.16 7.36
C ASP A 551 -11.44 -26.43 7.79
N VAL A 552 -12.12 -27.09 6.86
CA VAL A 552 -12.80 -28.36 7.09
C VAL A 552 -12.18 -29.42 6.19
N THR A 553 -11.64 -30.46 6.79
CA THR A 553 -11.11 -31.60 6.06
C THR A 553 -12.01 -32.82 6.33
N TYR A 554 -12.49 -33.42 5.26
CA TYR A 554 -13.22 -34.69 5.31
C TYR A 554 -12.53 -35.69 4.36
N LYS A 555 -11.90 -36.71 4.95
CA LYS A 555 -11.06 -37.68 4.19
C LYS A 555 -10.04 -36.93 3.32
N ASN A 556 -10.20 -37.02 2.02
CA ASN A 556 -9.29 -36.44 1.02
C ASN A 556 -9.67 -35.02 0.56
N PHE A 557 -10.82 -34.53 1.01
CA PHE A 557 -11.29 -33.18 0.67
C PHE A 557 -10.92 -32.19 1.75
N THR A 558 -10.47 -31.01 1.36
CA THR A 558 -10.26 -29.87 2.26
C THR A 558 -10.94 -28.63 1.71
N LEU A 559 -11.86 -28.07 2.48
CA LEU A 559 -12.54 -26.80 2.23
C LEU A 559 -11.92 -25.73 3.11
N GLY A 560 -11.42 -24.66 2.51
CA GLY A 560 -10.93 -23.46 3.20
C GLY A 560 -11.78 -22.26 2.85
N VAL A 561 -12.16 -21.45 3.85
CA VAL A 561 -12.92 -20.19 3.66
C VAL A 561 -12.28 -19.08 4.48
N ASN A 562 -12.01 -17.93 3.85
CA ASN A 562 -11.35 -16.81 4.49
C ASN A 562 -12.17 -15.52 4.35
N PHE A 563 -12.37 -14.84 5.46
CA PHE A 563 -13.02 -13.54 5.55
C PHE A 563 -12.07 -12.48 6.09
N ALA A 564 -12.24 -11.23 5.63
CA ALA A 564 -11.71 -10.05 6.27
C ALA A 564 -12.85 -9.12 6.65
N TYR A 565 -12.72 -8.46 7.80
CA TYR A 565 -13.72 -7.52 8.27
C TYR A 565 -13.08 -6.26 8.87
N GLN A 566 -13.85 -5.20 8.85
CA GLN A 566 -13.60 -3.99 9.66
C GLN A 566 -14.94 -3.44 10.15
N LEU A 567 -14.96 -2.94 11.37
CA LEU A 567 -16.14 -2.40 12.05
C LEU A 567 -15.81 -0.99 12.52
N GLY A 568 -16.77 -0.07 12.36
CA GLY A 568 -16.56 1.33 12.69
C GLY A 568 -15.67 2.08 11.68
N GLY A 569 -15.21 3.27 12.08
CA GLY A 569 -14.49 4.18 11.20
C GLY A 569 -15.34 4.77 10.06
N TYR A 570 -14.72 5.66 9.28
CA TYR A 570 -15.38 6.35 8.17
C TYR A 570 -14.53 6.33 6.92
N VAL A 571 -15.21 6.40 5.76
CA VAL A 571 -14.60 6.70 4.45
C VAL A 571 -15.18 8.01 3.94
N TYR A 572 -14.33 8.91 3.48
CA TYR A 572 -14.75 10.08 2.71
C TYR A 572 -15.02 9.66 1.27
N ASP A 573 -16.30 9.65 0.87
CA ASP A 573 -16.75 9.21 -0.45
C ASP A 573 -16.72 10.36 -1.46
N GLY A 574 -15.51 10.75 -1.88
CA GLY A 574 -15.29 11.78 -2.87
C GLY A 574 -15.80 11.40 -4.27
N MET A 575 -15.98 10.10 -4.55
CA MET A 575 -16.61 9.67 -5.80
C MET A 575 -18.10 10.00 -5.81
N TYR A 576 -18.80 9.74 -4.71
CA TYR A 576 -20.18 10.12 -4.57
C TYR A 576 -20.35 11.64 -4.61
N GLN A 577 -19.50 12.38 -3.87
CA GLN A 577 -19.43 13.85 -3.93
C GLN A 577 -19.32 14.33 -5.38
N ARG A 578 -18.42 13.77 -6.16
CA ARG A 578 -18.20 14.12 -7.56
C ARG A 578 -19.43 13.85 -8.43
N LEU A 579 -20.08 12.70 -8.26
CA LEU A 579 -21.21 12.29 -9.10
C LEU A 579 -22.53 12.97 -8.73
N ILE A 580 -22.67 13.46 -7.48
CA ILE A 580 -23.88 14.15 -7.02
C ILE A 580 -23.78 15.68 -7.11
N SER A 581 -22.58 16.19 -7.38
CA SER A 581 -22.26 17.63 -7.29
C SER A 581 -21.88 18.25 -8.64
N ARG A 582 -22.10 17.54 -9.73
CA ARG A 582 -21.64 18.00 -11.05
C ARG A 582 -22.48 19.12 -11.63
N ASP A 583 -21.81 20.04 -12.35
CA ASP A 583 -22.44 21.04 -13.20
C ASP A 583 -23.19 20.33 -14.34
N LEU A 584 -24.51 20.59 -14.45
CA LEU A 584 -25.37 20.02 -15.49
C LEU A 584 -24.92 20.40 -16.92
N LYS A 585 -24.10 21.45 -17.07
CA LYS A 585 -23.58 21.89 -18.38
C LYS A 585 -22.52 20.94 -18.95
N ASP A 586 -21.91 20.13 -18.14
CA ASP A 586 -20.78 19.28 -18.57
C ASP A 586 -21.21 18.01 -19.30
N GLY A 587 -22.50 17.68 -19.34
CA GLY A 587 -23.01 16.49 -20.03
C GLY A 587 -22.42 15.17 -19.49
N THR A 588 -22.12 15.13 -18.19
CA THR A 588 -21.52 13.97 -17.53
C THR A 588 -22.56 13.04 -16.94
N ALA A 589 -22.16 11.77 -16.70
CA ALA A 589 -22.96 10.83 -15.90
C ALA A 589 -23.10 11.35 -14.47
N MET A 590 -24.27 11.14 -13.89
CA MET A 590 -24.62 11.58 -12.55
C MET A 590 -25.18 10.43 -11.72
N HIS A 591 -25.11 10.58 -10.40
CA HIS A 591 -25.66 9.58 -9.49
C HIS A 591 -27.20 9.61 -9.51
N PRO A 592 -27.91 8.45 -9.50
CA PRO A 592 -29.37 8.41 -9.47
C PRO A 592 -30.02 9.14 -8.29
N ASP A 593 -29.32 9.31 -7.18
CA ASP A 593 -29.82 10.09 -6.03
C ASP A 593 -30.22 11.54 -6.40
N LEU A 594 -29.71 12.07 -7.49
CA LEU A 594 -30.12 13.37 -8.01
C LEU A 594 -31.61 13.45 -8.42
N PHE A 595 -32.28 12.30 -8.64
CA PHE A 595 -33.74 12.30 -8.81
C PHE A 595 -34.47 12.73 -7.55
N ARG A 596 -33.85 12.66 -6.35
CA ARG A 596 -34.38 13.12 -5.07
C ARG A 596 -34.06 14.60 -4.79
N ALA A 597 -33.32 15.28 -5.68
CA ALA A 597 -32.95 16.68 -5.49
C ALA A 597 -34.18 17.54 -5.20
N TRP A 598 -33.99 18.55 -4.36
CA TRP A 598 -35.03 19.51 -4.04
C TRP A 598 -35.52 20.24 -5.32
N ARG A 599 -36.86 20.36 -5.48
CA ARG A 599 -37.49 20.97 -6.68
C ARG A 599 -38.53 22.05 -6.38
N LYS A 600 -39.08 22.08 -5.15
CA LYS A 600 -40.13 23.02 -4.77
C LYS A 600 -40.08 23.36 -3.28
N PRO A 601 -40.50 24.58 -2.90
CA PRO A 601 -40.61 24.97 -1.49
C PRO A 601 -41.44 24.00 -0.66
N GLY A 602 -40.95 23.73 0.56
CA GLY A 602 -41.55 22.75 1.48
C GLY A 602 -41.13 21.30 1.25
N GLN A 603 -40.38 20.95 0.21
CA GLN A 603 -39.87 19.61 -0.01
C GLN A 603 -38.72 19.28 0.97
N VAL A 604 -38.88 18.22 1.76
CA VAL A 604 -37.83 17.67 2.62
C VAL A 604 -37.05 16.64 1.84
N THR A 605 -35.75 16.83 1.70
CA THR A 605 -34.83 15.93 1.00
C THR A 605 -33.39 16.06 1.54
N ASP A 606 -32.57 15.03 1.35
CA ASP A 606 -31.13 14.99 1.67
C ASP A 606 -30.24 15.50 0.51
N VAL A 607 -30.83 15.78 -0.66
CA VAL A 607 -30.12 16.22 -1.86
C VAL A 607 -30.47 17.65 -2.17
N PRO A 608 -29.52 18.58 -2.11
CA PRO A 608 -29.76 19.99 -2.46
C PRO A 608 -30.31 20.17 -3.89
N ARG A 609 -30.88 21.30 -4.14
CA ARG A 609 -31.27 21.67 -5.49
C ARG A 609 -30.07 21.65 -6.43
N LEU A 610 -30.31 21.29 -7.68
CA LEU A 610 -29.30 21.37 -8.73
C LEU A 610 -29.16 22.83 -9.14
N ASP A 611 -28.03 23.43 -8.80
CA ASP A 611 -27.74 24.84 -9.11
C ASP A 611 -26.44 24.87 -9.95
N ALA A 612 -26.56 25.46 -11.14
CA ALA A 612 -25.42 25.60 -12.06
C ALA A 612 -24.62 26.89 -11.81
N GLY A 613 -24.86 27.57 -10.69
CA GLY A 613 -24.19 28.82 -10.36
C GLY A 613 -22.81 28.65 -9.78
N PRO A 614 -21.88 29.60 -9.97
CA PRO A 614 -20.53 29.55 -9.46
C PRO A 614 -20.42 29.59 -7.91
N LYS A 615 -21.54 29.82 -7.22
CA LYS A 615 -21.66 29.85 -5.75
C LYS A 615 -22.53 28.70 -5.23
N ASP A 616 -22.56 27.57 -5.92
CA ASP A 616 -23.17 26.36 -5.37
C ASP A 616 -22.23 25.71 -4.35
N TYR A 617 -22.53 25.89 -3.08
CA TYR A 617 -21.78 25.32 -1.97
C TYR A 617 -22.19 23.88 -1.64
N SER A 618 -23.08 23.23 -2.40
CA SER A 618 -23.53 21.83 -2.19
C SER A 618 -22.40 20.81 -2.34
N THR A 619 -21.31 21.21 -3.02
CA THR A 619 -20.15 20.39 -3.36
C THR A 619 -18.98 20.50 -2.37
N MET A 620 -19.13 21.28 -1.28
CA MET A 620 -18.05 21.49 -0.32
C MET A 620 -17.60 20.20 0.35
N ASN A 621 -16.31 20.13 0.70
CA ASN A 621 -15.72 19.01 1.44
C ASN A 621 -16.28 18.95 2.87
N SER A 622 -17.46 18.36 3.01
CA SER A 622 -18.24 18.30 4.25
C SER A 622 -18.43 16.89 4.77
N ASP A 623 -18.87 16.78 6.01
CA ASP A 623 -19.21 15.50 6.65
C ASP A 623 -20.46 14.83 6.05
N ARG A 624 -21.20 15.49 5.15
CA ARG A 624 -22.21 14.88 4.28
C ARG A 624 -21.68 13.68 3.50
N PHE A 625 -20.40 13.70 3.14
CA PHE A 625 -19.76 12.68 2.32
C PHE A 625 -19.00 11.64 3.15
N LEU A 626 -19.11 11.69 4.49
CA LEU A 626 -18.61 10.61 5.36
C LEU A 626 -19.61 9.47 5.39
N ILE A 627 -19.11 8.29 5.08
CA ILE A 627 -19.89 7.05 5.15
C ILE A 627 -19.18 6.04 6.03
N SER A 628 -19.94 5.17 6.72
CA SER A 628 -19.34 4.11 7.54
C SER A 628 -18.38 3.24 6.74
N ALA A 629 -17.21 2.98 7.31
CA ALA A 629 -16.20 2.09 6.76
C ALA A 629 -16.43 0.62 7.14
N SER A 630 -17.49 0.29 7.89
CA SER A 630 -17.79 -1.10 8.25
C SER A 630 -18.01 -1.95 7.01
N ALA A 631 -17.29 -3.06 6.95
CA ALA A 631 -17.31 -3.96 5.79
C ALA A 631 -16.94 -5.40 6.16
N LEU A 632 -17.50 -6.34 5.41
CA LEU A 632 -17.18 -7.77 5.43
C LEU A 632 -16.84 -8.23 4.00
N SER A 633 -15.68 -8.86 3.83
CA SER A 633 -15.21 -9.38 2.55
C SER A 633 -14.94 -10.87 2.63
N LEU A 634 -15.57 -11.65 1.74
CA LEU A 634 -15.19 -13.03 1.47
C LEU A 634 -13.97 -13.02 0.55
N LYS A 635 -12.80 -13.21 1.15
CA LYS A 635 -11.50 -13.11 0.45
C LYS A 635 -11.24 -14.31 -0.43
N SER A 636 -11.47 -15.51 0.11
CA SER A 636 -11.30 -16.73 -0.69
C SER A 636 -12.16 -17.89 -0.18
N VAL A 637 -12.52 -18.75 -1.11
CA VAL A 637 -13.05 -20.09 -0.88
C VAL A 637 -12.22 -21.04 -1.70
N SER A 638 -11.72 -22.11 -1.10
CA SER A 638 -10.94 -23.14 -1.79
C SER A 638 -11.43 -24.52 -1.45
N LEU A 639 -11.54 -25.39 -2.45
CA LEU A 639 -11.81 -26.80 -2.28
C LEU A 639 -10.68 -27.59 -2.94
N SER A 640 -10.00 -28.42 -2.17
CA SER A 640 -8.94 -29.28 -2.67
C SER A 640 -9.25 -30.75 -2.43
N TYR A 641 -8.80 -31.59 -3.35
CA TYR A 641 -8.89 -33.03 -3.28
C TYR A 641 -7.50 -33.66 -3.45
N ALA A 642 -7.04 -34.38 -2.45
CA ALA A 642 -5.80 -35.15 -2.50
C ALA A 642 -6.10 -36.58 -2.97
N PHE A 643 -5.54 -37.01 -4.10
CA PHE A 643 -5.81 -38.34 -4.63
C PHE A 643 -5.17 -39.41 -3.72
N PRO A 644 -5.87 -40.55 -3.49
CA PRO A 644 -5.35 -41.63 -2.68
C PRO A 644 -4.04 -42.20 -3.23
N LYS A 645 -3.17 -42.67 -2.32
CA LYS A 645 -1.88 -43.28 -2.68
C LYS A 645 -2.00 -44.40 -3.70
N THR A 646 -3.10 -45.16 -3.68
CA THR A 646 -3.41 -46.25 -4.65
C THR A 646 -3.50 -45.72 -6.08
N ILE A 647 -4.06 -44.55 -6.30
CA ILE A 647 -4.14 -43.90 -7.62
C ILE A 647 -2.76 -43.34 -8.00
N CYS A 648 -2.12 -42.64 -7.08
CA CYS A 648 -0.81 -42.08 -7.32
C CYS A 648 0.22 -43.15 -7.72
N SER A 649 0.26 -44.28 -7.01
CA SER A 649 1.16 -45.41 -7.31
C SER A 649 0.92 -46.01 -8.69
N LYS A 650 -0.35 -46.16 -9.11
CA LYS A 650 -0.67 -46.63 -10.48
C LYS A 650 -0.14 -45.70 -11.57
N LEU A 651 -0.11 -44.38 -11.28
CA LEU A 651 0.41 -43.35 -12.17
C LEU A 651 1.92 -43.12 -12.00
N ARG A 652 2.60 -43.86 -11.12
CA ARG A 652 4.01 -43.69 -10.75
C ARG A 652 4.29 -42.29 -10.17
N LEU A 653 3.35 -41.75 -9.42
CA LEU A 653 3.46 -40.45 -8.77
C LEU A 653 3.63 -40.64 -7.25
N SER A 654 4.37 -39.74 -6.62
CA SER A 654 4.46 -39.65 -5.16
C SER A 654 3.28 -38.89 -4.56
N GLY A 655 2.67 -37.99 -5.34
CA GLY A 655 1.50 -37.21 -4.92
C GLY A 655 0.75 -36.60 -6.10
N LEU A 656 -0.57 -36.48 -5.95
CA LEU A 656 -1.45 -35.80 -6.90
C LEU A 656 -2.54 -35.06 -6.14
N SER A 657 -2.78 -33.80 -6.43
CA SER A 657 -3.93 -33.06 -5.88
C SER A 657 -4.52 -32.09 -6.89
N LEU A 658 -5.82 -31.89 -6.81
CA LEU A 658 -6.58 -30.92 -7.59
C LEU A 658 -7.24 -29.94 -6.62
N ALA A 659 -7.09 -28.65 -6.86
CA ALA A 659 -7.74 -27.61 -6.08
C ALA A 659 -8.48 -26.62 -6.99
N VAL A 660 -9.63 -26.15 -6.54
CA VAL A 660 -10.36 -25.03 -7.14
C VAL A 660 -10.51 -23.96 -6.06
N ALA A 661 -10.15 -22.72 -6.39
CA ALA A 661 -10.24 -21.59 -5.48
C ALA A 661 -10.91 -20.41 -6.18
N GLY A 662 -11.79 -19.74 -5.46
CA GLY A 662 -12.36 -18.45 -5.84
C GLY A 662 -11.86 -17.35 -4.90
N GLU A 663 -11.44 -16.22 -5.44
CA GLU A 663 -10.93 -15.09 -4.67
C GLU A 663 -11.76 -13.83 -4.93
N ASN A 664 -11.82 -12.93 -3.94
CA ASN A 664 -12.54 -11.66 -3.97
C ASN A 664 -14.02 -11.82 -4.36
N LEU A 665 -14.67 -12.84 -3.82
CA LEU A 665 -15.99 -13.29 -4.26
C LEU A 665 -17.11 -12.33 -3.84
N PHE A 666 -16.96 -11.69 -2.69
CA PHE A 666 -18.04 -10.94 -2.09
C PHE A 666 -17.53 -9.82 -1.17
N LEU A 667 -18.20 -8.67 -1.22
CA LEU A 667 -17.96 -7.52 -0.34
C LEU A 667 -19.29 -6.92 0.09
N LEU A 668 -19.53 -6.90 1.40
CA LEU A 668 -20.61 -6.13 2.04
C LEU A 668 -20.01 -4.84 2.58
N SER A 669 -20.57 -3.70 2.18
CA SER A 669 -20.26 -2.39 2.70
C SER A 669 -21.51 -1.51 2.75
N LYS A 670 -21.44 -0.36 3.38
CA LYS A 670 -22.58 0.53 3.57
C LYS A 670 -23.19 1.03 2.26
N ARG A 671 -22.40 1.15 1.20
CA ARG A 671 -22.86 1.51 -0.15
C ARG A 671 -22.36 0.48 -1.17
N ARG A 672 -23.23 0.05 -2.06
CA ARG A 672 -22.84 -0.85 -3.15
C ARG A 672 -21.77 -0.20 -4.02
N GLY A 673 -20.67 -0.93 -4.30
CA GLY A 673 -19.52 -0.44 -5.05
C GLY A 673 -18.48 0.35 -4.23
N LEU A 674 -18.73 0.64 -2.96
CA LEU A 674 -17.73 1.19 -2.06
C LEU A 674 -16.89 0.07 -1.46
N ASN A 675 -15.58 0.14 -1.67
CA ASN A 675 -14.61 -0.78 -1.08
C ASN A 675 -13.75 -0.07 -0.03
N PRO A 676 -14.08 -0.16 1.27
CA PRO A 676 -13.33 0.52 2.33
C PRO A 676 -11.91 -0.01 2.53
N PHE A 677 -11.62 -1.25 2.09
CA PHE A 677 -10.27 -1.83 2.18
C PHE A 677 -9.28 -1.26 1.15
N ARG A 678 -9.73 -0.39 0.24
CA ARG A 678 -8.93 0.10 -0.87
C ARG A 678 -7.90 1.15 -0.49
N SER A 679 -8.14 1.92 0.55
CA SER A 679 -7.32 3.08 0.89
C SER A 679 -7.10 3.20 2.40
N TYR A 680 -5.84 3.18 2.84
CA TYR A 680 -5.47 3.48 4.24
C TYR A 680 -5.90 4.88 4.66
N SER A 681 -5.90 5.81 3.70
CA SER A 681 -6.31 7.18 4.01
C SER A 681 -7.81 7.32 4.21
N GLY A 682 -8.62 6.29 3.91
CA GLY A 682 -10.07 6.38 3.99
C GLY A 682 -10.69 7.42 3.04
N VAL A 683 -9.96 7.88 2.03
CA VAL A 683 -10.47 8.80 1.01
C VAL A 683 -10.64 8.06 -0.30
N ASN A 684 -11.87 8.00 -0.80
CA ASN A 684 -12.23 7.41 -2.08
C ASN A 684 -12.62 8.51 -3.07
N SER A 685 -11.63 9.19 -3.65
CA SER A 685 -11.84 10.34 -4.54
C SER A 685 -11.46 10.08 -6.00
N ILE A 686 -10.64 9.06 -6.27
CA ILE A 686 -10.14 8.74 -7.60
C ILE A 686 -10.75 7.43 -8.08
N PRO A 687 -11.41 7.42 -9.26
CA PRO A 687 -11.84 6.18 -9.89
C PRO A 687 -10.63 5.29 -10.17
N GLY A 688 -10.70 4.08 -9.71
CA GLY A 688 -9.67 3.09 -9.98
C GLY A 688 -10.32 1.76 -10.31
N TYR A 689 -9.49 0.86 -10.81
CA TYR A 689 -9.92 -0.50 -11.11
C TYR A 689 -10.14 -1.28 -9.82
N GLU A 690 -11.27 -1.94 -9.71
CA GLU A 690 -11.56 -2.83 -8.59
C GLU A 690 -10.77 -4.14 -8.72
N VAL A 691 -10.53 -4.79 -7.59
CA VAL A 691 -9.89 -6.10 -7.57
C VAL A 691 -10.81 -7.12 -8.24
N ALA A 692 -10.28 -7.83 -9.24
CA ALA A 692 -11.04 -8.82 -9.99
C ALA A 692 -11.44 -10.02 -9.10
N ARG A 693 -12.60 -10.57 -9.36
CA ARG A 693 -12.92 -11.94 -8.90
C ARG A 693 -12.08 -12.91 -9.71
N THR A 694 -11.39 -13.82 -9.01
CA THR A 694 -10.51 -14.80 -9.65
C THR A 694 -11.01 -16.20 -9.35
N LEU A 695 -11.10 -17.04 -10.37
CA LEU A 695 -11.34 -18.46 -10.23
C LEU A 695 -10.08 -19.20 -10.69
N THR A 696 -9.51 -20.01 -9.82
CA THR A 696 -8.25 -20.70 -10.07
C THR A 696 -8.45 -22.21 -9.95
N THR A 697 -7.94 -22.95 -10.92
CA THR A 697 -7.81 -24.40 -10.83
C THR A 697 -6.33 -24.76 -10.79
N THR A 698 -5.93 -25.54 -9.79
CA THR A 698 -4.53 -25.93 -9.56
C THR A 698 -4.42 -27.45 -9.57
N LEU A 699 -3.56 -27.98 -10.43
CA LEU A 699 -3.16 -29.39 -10.40
C LEU A 699 -1.71 -29.47 -9.91
N ASN A 700 -1.48 -30.16 -8.77
CA ASN A 700 -0.17 -30.44 -8.26
C ASN A 700 0.19 -31.90 -8.53
N VAL A 701 1.34 -32.14 -9.14
CA VAL A 701 1.86 -33.47 -9.47
C VAL A 701 3.26 -33.56 -8.86
N SER A 702 3.49 -34.61 -8.09
CA SER A 702 4.79 -34.91 -7.48
C SER A 702 5.25 -36.29 -7.95
N PHE A 703 6.49 -36.38 -8.40
CA PHE A 703 7.11 -37.60 -8.92
C PHE A 703 8.02 -38.27 -7.91
#